data_789967e57caa9a8d1b7547a97860b1a0
#
_entry.id   789967e57caa9a8d1b7547a97860b1a0
#
_cell.length_a   1.000
_cell.length_b   1.000
_cell.length_c   1.000
_cell.angle_alpha   90.00
_cell.angle_beta   90.00
_cell.angle_gamma   90.00
#
_symmetry.space_group_name_H-M   'P 1'
#
loop_
_entity.id
_entity.type
_entity.pdbx_description
1 polymer ?
#
loop_
_entity_poly.entity_id
_entity_poly.type
_entity_poly.pdbx_seq_one_letter_code
_entity_poly.pdbx_strand_id
1 'polypeptide(L)'
;MGVKDLNAYQILKEEDLKGIKAKGCLLRHKKSGARILLVENDDDNKVFSIGFRTPPQDSTGVPHIMEHSVLCGSRNFPAKDPFVELVKGSLNTFLNAMTYPDKTVYPVASCNDKDFQNLMHVYMDAVLYPNIYKHEEIFRQEGWSYQLDSVEDKLKYNGVVYNEMKGAFSSPEGVLDRVVLNTLFPDTSYANESGGDPEVIPELTYEQFLDFHRKYYHPSNSYIYLYGDMDMEEKLDWLDKEYLSKFDFVSVDSEIKYQDPFDKIVEKEIPYSIASDESEEDNTYLSYNKVIGTSLDKELYLAFQILDYAILSAPGAPLKKALTDAGIGKDIMGSYDNGIYQPIFSIVSKNANQEQKNAFIQMIEDVLRECVDRGIDKKALEAGINYHEFRYREADFGNYPKGLMYGLQMMDSWLYDDEKPFIHIEALDTFEFLKKQIGTGYYEELIQKYLLDNTHGAIVIVKPEKGRTAQMDRELEEKLQAYKNSLSAGEQEALVERTKALEAYQSAPDDEEDLAKIPILKREDISRDIEPIINEEMNISGIPVVFHEIETNGIGYVDVMFDLSGVSEEMLPYVGILQSVLGIIDTEHFEYGALFNEINMHTGGIGTSLELYSDVTNVREKAFRATFEIKAKALYAKLPVAFDMMAEILTQSKLEDEKRLKEILAMLKSRLLMKFQSSGHTTAALRAMSYSSPSAKLKDMTNGIEFYEKVAYIEEHFEEEKGKLVENLKNLARQLFRADNMMLSYTAAKEGLQDMKTMILSMKASLNHEEPKDSPCMIHCQKKNEGFKTASKVQYVARTGNFIDNGASYTGALQILKVILSYEYLWQNIRVKGGAYGCMSNFNRIGEGYFVSYRDPNLRRTLEVYDGVVDYLKDFTVSERDMTKYIIGTMSNIDQPMTPAAKGDRSMNLYMNKVSAEMIQKERREILEAGQDDIRRLSKVVEAVLKADQLCVIGSEEKIEEERNLFGTVTSF
;
A
#
# COMPACT_ATOMS: atom_id res chain seq x y z
N MET A 1 -20.99 -24.56 -26.60
CA MET A 1 -20.57 -23.64 -27.67
C MET A 1 -19.20 -23.16 -27.23
N GLY A 2 -18.20 -23.06 -28.08
CA GLY A 2 -16.87 -22.54 -27.72
C GLY A 2 -16.77 -21.06 -28.07
N VAL A 3 -15.88 -20.33 -27.42
CA VAL A 3 -15.60 -18.91 -27.75
C VAL A 3 -15.48 -18.70 -29.28
N LYS A 4 -15.05 -19.75 -30.01
CA LYS A 4 -14.95 -19.77 -31.48
C LYS A 4 -16.29 -19.64 -32.20
N ASP A 5 -17.40 -19.93 -31.52
CA ASP A 5 -18.74 -19.90 -32.11
C ASP A 5 -19.42 -18.51 -31.97
N LEU A 6 -18.80 -17.58 -31.22
CA LEU A 6 -19.29 -16.23 -31.03
C LEU A 6 -18.96 -15.32 -32.23
N ASN A 7 -19.93 -15.10 -33.12
CA ASN A 7 -19.75 -14.29 -34.34
C ASN A 7 -19.32 -12.84 -34.12
N ALA A 8 -19.59 -12.26 -32.94
CA ALA A 8 -19.28 -10.86 -32.61
C ALA A 8 -17.77 -10.63 -32.44
N TYR A 9 -17.00 -11.68 -32.18
CA TYR A 9 -15.59 -11.61 -31.86
C TYR A 9 -14.70 -12.23 -32.96
N GLN A 10 -13.48 -11.73 -33.04
CA GLN A 10 -12.39 -12.28 -33.80
C GLN A 10 -11.29 -12.71 -32.82
N ILE A 11 -10.93 -14.00 -32.87
CA ILE A 11 -9.78 -14.51 -32.14
C ILE A 11 -8.51 -14.08 -32.88
N LEU A 12 -7.62 -13.38 -32.21
CA LEU A 12 -6.34 -12.92 -32.73
C LEU A 12 -5.21 -13.85 -32.33
N LYS A 13 -5.24 -14.36 -31.10
CA LYS A 13 -4.20 -15.25 -30.55
C LYS A 13 -4.77 -16.17 -29.47
N GLU A 14 -4.33 -17.41 -29.44
CA GLU A 14 -4.54 -18.38 -28.35
C GLU A 14 -3.16 -18.85 -27.89
N GLU A 15 -2.93 -18.94 -26.60
CA GLU A 15 -1.64 -19.34 -26.02
C GLU A 15 -1.82 -20.12 -24.71
N ASP A 16 -1.05 -21.19 -24.51
CA ASP A 16 -0.97 -21.91 -23.25
C ASP A 16 0.02 -21.18 -22.32
N LEU A 17 -0.48 -20.50 -21.31
CA LEU A 17 0.31 -19.75 -20.32
C LEU A 17 0.82 -20.72 -19.24
N LYS A 18 1.93 -21.43 -19.55
CA LYS A 18 2.45 -22.52 -18.72
C LYS A 18 2.93 -22.04 -17.35
N GLY A 19 3.51 -20.84 -17.33
CA GLY A 19 4.03 -20.23 -16.09
C GLY A 19 2.99 -20.02 -15.02
N ILE A 20 1.75 -19.72 -15.41
CA ILE A 20 0.61 -19.48 -14.52
C ILE A 20 -0.49 -20.55 -14.63
N LYS A 21 -0.24 -21.64 -15.33
CA LYS A 21 -1.18 -22.77 -15.53
C LYS A 21 -2.56 -22.31 -16.08
N ALA A 22 -2.57 -21.47 -17.09
CA ALA A 22 -3.78 -20.87 -17.65
C ALA A 22 -3.79 -20.95 -19.17
N LYS A 23 -4.96 -20.69 -19.78
CA LYS A 23 -5.11 -20.48 -21.22
C LYS A 23 -5.38 -19.03 -21.49
N GLY A 24 -4.56 -18.40 -22.33
CA GLY A 24 -4.73 -17.04 -22.80
C GLY A 24 -5.43 -16.97 -24.16
N CYS A 25 -6.38 -16.07 -24.32
CA CYS A 25 -7.04 -15.82 -25.58
C CYS A 25 -7.21 -14.31 -25.82
N LEU A 26 -6.59 -13.80 -26.86
CA LEU A 26 -6.71 -12.40 -27.29
C LEU A 26 -7.79 -12.30 -28.36
N LEU A 27 -8.75 -11.42 -28.13
CA LEU A 27 -9.90 -11.20 -28.97
C LEU A 27 -10.04 -9.72 -29.38
N ARG A 28 -10.71 -9.49 -30.48
CA ARG A 28 -11.22 -8.16 -30.88
C ARG A 28 -12.72 -8.24 -31.17
N HIS A 29 -13.49 -7.36 -30.57
CA HIS A 29 -14.91 -7.20 -30.92
C HIS A 29 -15.04 -6.54 -32.28
N LYS A 30 -15.68 -7.20 -33.24
CA LYS A 30 -15.68 -6.80 -34.66
C LYS A 30 -16.33 -5.46 -34.93
N LYS A 31 -17.41 -5.14 -34.21
CA LYS A 31 -18.18 -3.91 -34.44
C LYS A 31 -17.52 -2.70 -33.77
N SER A 32 -17.25 -2.79 -32.50
CA SER A 32 -16.73 -1.67 -31.70
C SER A 32 -15.20 -1.54 -31.72
N GLY A 33 -14.48 -2.60 -32.10
CA GLY A 33 -13.01 -2.64 -32.06
C GLY A 33 -12.43 -2.83 -30.66
N ALA A 34 -13.25 -3.11 -29.64
CA ALA A 34 -12.78 -3.36 -28.28
C ALA A 34 -11.78 -4.53 -28.23
N ARG A 35 -10.70 -4.36 -27.47
CA ARG A 35 -9.69 -5.39 -27.21
C ARG A 35 -10.12 -6.19 -25.99
N ILE A 36 -10.08 -7.53 -26.07
CA ILE A 36 -10.47 -8.40 -24.96
C ILE A 36 -9.40 -9.45 -24.76
N LEU A 37 -9.02 -9.63 -23.52
CA LEU A 37 -8.05 -10.62 -23.09
C LEU A 37 -8.70 -11.57 -22.07
N LEU A 38 -8.74 -12.85 -22.41
CA LEU A 38 -9.24 -13.90 -21.53
C LEU A 38 -8.06 -14.70 -20.97
N VAL A 39 -8.09 -14.98 -19.66
CA VAL A 39 -7.15 -15.89 -18.99
C VAL A 39 -7.96 -16.92 -18.19
N GLU A 40 -8.18 -18.06 -18.78
CA GLU A 40 -8.98 -19.15 -18.22
C GLU A 40 -8.10 -20.06 -17.37
N ASN A 41 -8.50 -20.30 -16.12
CA ASN A 41 -7.86 -21.20 -15.15
C ASN A 41 -8.87 -21.66 -14.08
N ASP A 42 -8.40 -22.36 -13.05
CA ASP A 42 -9.20 -22.90 -11.93
C ASP A 42 -9.27 -21.99 -10.70
N ASP A 43 -8.90 -20.71 -10.82
CA ASP A 43 -8.99 -19.73 -9.73
C ASP A 43 -10.44 -19.23 -9.60
N ASP A 44 -11.08 -19.48 -8.48
CA ASP A 44 -12.44 -19.04 -8.21
C ASP A 44 -12.55 -17.55 -7.90
N ASN A 45 -11.43 -16.88 -7.59
CA ASN A 45 -11.38 -15.43 -7.42
C ASN A 45 -11.30 -14.72 -8.78
N LYS A 46 -12.46 -14.60 -9.40
CA LYS A 46 -12.62 -14.04 -10.75
C LYS A 46 -12.29 -12.56 -10.78
N VAL A 47 -11.62 -12.14 -11.84
CA VAL A 47 -11.27 -10.73 -12.07
C VAL A 47 -11.83 -10.25 -13.40
N PHE A 48 -12.50 -9.10 -13.37
CA PHE A 48 -12.82 -8.29 -14.53
C PHE A 48 -12.10 -6.96 -14.42
N SER A 49 -11.59 -6.46 -15.53
CA SER A 49 -11.08 -5.09 -15.61
C SER A 49 -11.42 -4.50 -16.98
N ILE A 50 -11.81 -3.25 -17.00
CA ILE A 50 -11.83 -2.44 -18.20
C ILE A 50 -10.88 -1.25 -18.03
N GLY A 51 -9.92 -1.12 -18.94
CA GLY A 51 -8.95 -0.03 -18.95
C GLY A 51 -9.03 0.77 -20.23
N PHE A 52 -8.56 2.00 -20.18
CA PHE A 52 -8.45 2.90 -21.33
C PHE A 52 -7.05 3.51 -21.36
N ARG A 53 -6.48 3.74 -22.56
CA ARG A 53 -5.35 4.65 -22.67
C ARG A 53 -5.86 6.07 -22.47
N THR A 54 -5.30 6.77 -21.49
CA THR A 54 -5.72 8.10 -21.05
C THR A 54 -4.53 9.05 -20.93
N PRO A 55 -3.76 9.27 -22.03
CA PRO A 55 -2.59 10.13 -21.99
C PRO A 55 -3.00 11.58 -21.65
N PRO A 56 -2.48 12.16 -20.53
CA PRO A 56 -2.77 13.55 -20.16
C PRO A 56 -2.18 14.53 -21.18
N GLN A 57 -2.96 15.57 -21.50
CA GLN A 57 -2.52 16.63 -22.42
C GLN A 57 -1.95 17.84 -21.67
N ASP A 58 -2.25 17.95 -20.39
CA ASP A 58 -1.78 18.95 -19.44
C ASP A 58 -1.79 18.36 -18.02
N SER A 59 -1.40 19.14 -17.02
CA SER A 59 -1.34 18.72 -15.63
C SER A 59 -2.60 19.09 -14.82
N THR A 60 -3.76 19.26 -15.47
CA THR A 60 -5.04 19.51 -14.77
C THR A 60 -5.58 18.29 -14.03
N GLY A 61 -4.98 17.10 -14.22
CA GLY A 61 -5.42 15.87 -13.59
C GLY A 61 -6.76 15.34 -14.10
N VAL A 62 -7.15 15.74 -15.31
CA VAL A 62 -8.42 15.30 -15.90
C VAL A 62 -8.57 13.76 -15.96
N PRO A 63 -7.51 12.94 -16.17
CA PRO A 63 -7.62 11.48 -16.09
C PRO A 63 -8.06 11.00 -14.70
N HIS A 64 -7.50 11.56 -13.64
CA HIS A 64 -7.77 11.21 -12.25
C HIS A 64 -9.16 11.70 -11.80
N ILE A 65 -9.51 12.95 -12.14
CA ILE A 65 -10.85 13.48 -11.87
C ILE A 65 -11.93 12.67 -12.61
N MET A 66 -11.63 12.22 -13.83
CA MET A 66 -12.53 11.35 -14.60
C MET A 66 -12.69 9.97 -13.96
N GLU A 67 -11.59 9.40 -13.45
CA GLU A 67 -11.59 8.12 -12.73
C GLU A 67 -12.62 8.13 -11.60
N HIS A 68 -12.55 9.13 -10.70
CA HIS A 68 -13.49 9.31 -9.61
C HIS A 68 -14.92 9.55 -10.11
N SER A 69 -15.06 10.44 -11.08
CA SER A 69 -16.37 10.98 -11.51
C SER A 69 -17.27 9.98 -12.24
N VAL A 70 -16.69 9.04 -13.02
CA VAL A 70 -17.51 8.04 -13.74
C VAL A 70 -18.19 7.07 -12.79
N LEU A 71 -17.66 6.88 -11.58
CA LEU A 71 -18.23 6.02 -10.56
C LEU A 71 -19.38 6.69 -9.77
N CYS A 72 -19.62 7.99 -9.99
CA CYS A 72 -20.68 8.77 -9.35
C CYS A 72 -22.01 8.72 -10.10
N GLY A 73 -22.50 7.50 -10.37
CA GLY A 73 -23.77 7.25 -11.05
C GLY A 73 -23.68 7.11 -12.57
N SER A 74 -24.59 6.31 -13.09
CA SER A 74 -24.63 5.98 -14.52
C SER A 74 -26.07 5.84 -15.03
N ARG A 75 -26.20 5.55 -16.32
CA ARG A 75 -27.51 5.40 -16.98
C ARG A 75 -28.43 4.39 -16.29
N ASN A 76 -27.93 3.19 -16.01
CA ASN A 76 -28.71 2.10 -15.40
C ASN A 76 -28.69 2.17 -13.87
N PHE A 77 -27.67 2.80 -13.29
CA PHE A 77 -27.45 2.93 -11.86
C PHE A 77 -27.31 4.41 -11.48
N PRO A 78 -28.42 5.16 -11.46
CA PRO A 78 -28.39 6.63 -11.36
C PRO A 78 -28.21 7.17 -9.92
N ALA A 79 -28.10 6.31 -8.90
CA ALA A 79 -27.71 6.72 -7.55
C ALA A 79 -26.40 7.53 -7.60
N LYS A 80 -26.18 8.42 -6.63
CA LYS A 80 -25.03 9.33 -6.66
C LYS A 80 -23.69 8.61 -6.52
N ASP A 81 -23.66 7.50 -5.80
CA ASP A 81 -22.45 6.75 -5.54
C ASP A 81 -22.69 5.23 -5.57
N PRO A 82 -22.91 4.64 -6.77
CA PRO A 82 -23.07 3.20 -6.91
C PRO A 82 -21.84 2.41 -6.44
N PHE A 83 -20.63 3.01 -6.51
CA PHE A 83 -19.39 2.41 -6.02
C PHE A 83 -19.46 2.13 -4.52
N VAL A 84 -19.83 3.13 -3.72
CA VAL A 84 -19.99 2.96 -2.26
C VAL A 84 -21.12 1.98 -1.94
N GLU A 85 -22.19 1.98 -2.72
CA GLU A 85 -23.28 1.00 -2.55
C GLU A 85 -22.81 -0.45 -2.77
N LEU A 86 -21.92 -0.67 -3.77
CA LEU A 86 -21.31 -1.97 -4.02
C LEU A 86 -20.32 -2.37 -2.91
N VAL A 87 -19.49 -1.47 -2.43
CA VAL A 87 -18.59 -1.76 -1.30
C VAL A 87 -19.37 -2.23 -0.07
N LYS A 88 -20.55 -1.64 0.17
CA LYS A 88 -21.43 -2.02 1.27
C LYS A 88 -22.22 -3.30 1.02
N GLY A 89 -22.52 -3.64 -0.23
CA GLY A 89 -23.55 -4.63 -0.58
C GLY A 89 -23.12 -5.77 -1.51
N SER A 90 -21.82 -5.96 -1.75
CA SER A 90 -21.26 -7.06 -2.54
C SER A 90 -20.27 -7.93 -1.76
N LEU A 91 -20.01 -9.15 -2.23
CA LEU A 91 -18.95 -10.04 -1.73
C LEU A 91 -17.67 -9.85 -2.55
N ASN A 92 -17.36 -8.60 -2.89
CA ASN A 92 -16.17 -8.30 -3.66
C ASN A 92 -14.90 -8.71 -2.89
N THR A 93 -13.93 -9.23 -3.59
CA THR A 93 -12.58 -9.46 -3.08
C THR A 93 -11.64 -8.32 -3.49
N PHE A 94 -12.06 -7.54 -4.46
CA PHE A 94 -11.41 -6.30 -4.87
C PHE A 94 -12.41 -5.39 -5.61
N LEU A 95 -12.39 -4.12 -5.28
CA LEU A 95 -13.21 -3.08 -5.89
C LEU A 95 -12.46 -1.77 -5.83
N ASN A 96 -12.01 -1.25 -6.97
CA ASN A 96 -11.25 0.01 -7.05
C ASN A 96 -11.28 0.59 -8.47
N ALA A 97 -10.67 1.76 -8.63
CA ALA A 97 -10.22 2.33 -9.90
C ALA A 97 -8.80 2.84 -9.72
N MET A 98 -8.03 2.98 -10.79
CA MET A 98 -6.60 3.31 -10.73
C MET A 98 -6.22 4.15 -11.93
N THR A 99 -5.67 5.35 -11.68
CA THR A 99 -5.07 6.20 -12.70
C THR A 99 -3.55 6.08 -12.66
N TYR A 100 -2.99 5.72 -13.81
CA TYR A 100 -1.56 5.66 -14.09
C TYR A 100 -1.13 6.80 -15.02
N PRO A 101 0.16 6.98 -15.28
CA PRO A 101 0.62 8.05 -16.18
C PRO A 101 0.05 8.02 -17.60
N ASP A 102 -0.41 6.87 -18.07
CA ASP A 102 -0.84 6.65 -19.45
C ASP A 102 -2.15 5.85 -19.62
N LYS A 103 -2.70 5.32 -18.53
CA LYS A 103 -3.91 4.49 -18.52
C LYS A 103 -4.75 4.72 -17.26
N THR A 104 -6.05 4.47 -17.40
CA THR A 104 -6.97 4.40 -16.26
C THR A 104 -7.68 3.06 -16.33
N VAL A 105 -7.68 2.30 -15.23
CA VAL A 105 -8.23 0.95 -15.16
C VAL A 105 -9.27 0.83 -14.04
N TYR A 106 -10.31 0.04 -14.30
CA TYR A 106 -11.46 -0.18 -13.45
C TYR A 106 -11.61 -1.67 -13.15
N PRO A 107 -10.85 -2.20 -12.16
CA PRO A 107 -10.86 -3.62 -11.82
C PRO A 107 -11.87 -3.95 -10.73
N VAL A 108 -12.48 -5.12 -10.86
CA VAL A 108 -13.30 -5.76 -9.83
C VAL A 108 -12.97 -7.24 -9.72
N ALA A 109 -13.14 -7.81 -8.52
CA ALA A 109 -12.98 -9.23 -8.29
C ALA A 109 -14.02 -9.77 -7.30
N SER A 110 -14.44 -11.02 -7.51
CA SER A 110 -15.33 -11.75 -6.60
C SER A 110 -15.22 -13.25 -6.82
N CYS A 111 -15.31 -14.03 -5.73
CA CYS A 111 -15.45 -15.49 -5.80
C CYS A 111 -16.89 -15.93 -6.12
N ASN A 112 -17.88 -15.05 -5.96
CA ASN A 112 -19.29 -15.34 -6.22
C ASN A 112 -19.68 -14.94 -7.64
N ASP A 113 -20.17 -15.87 -8.46
CA ASP A 113 -20.50 -15.62 -9.87
C ASP A 113 -21.58 -14.56 -10.08
N LYS A 114 -22.62 -14.57 -9.24
CA LYS A 114 -23.72 -13.60 -9.33
C LYS A 114 -23.23 -12.20 -8.97
N ASP A 115 -22.42 -12.10 -7.92
CA ASP A 115 -21.83 -10.86 -7.49
C ASP A 115 -20.84 -10.32 -8.55
N PHE A 116 -19.99 -11.19 -9.09
CA PHE A 116 -19.06 -10.86 -10.17
C PHE A 116 -19.79 -10.27 -11.39
N GLN A 117 -20.92 -10.88 -11.82
CA GLN A 117 -21.74 -10.37 -12.91
C GLN A 117 -22.35 -9.00 -12.59
N ASN A 118 -22.79 -8.79 -11.34
CA ASN A 118 -23.31 -7.50 -10.87
C ASN A 118 -22.22 -6.41 -10.93
N LEU A 119 -21.03 -6.72 -10.44
CA LEU A 119 -19.87 -5.81 -10.45
C LEU A 119 -19.48 -5.44 -11.89
N MET A 120 -19.39 -6.41 -12.80
CA MET A 120 -19.14 -6.15 -14.22
C MET A 120 -20.17 -5.19 -14.81
N HIS A 121 -21.46 -5.41 -14.50
CA HIS A 121 -22.56 -4.60 -15.05
C HIS A 121 -22.46 -3.15 -14.58
N VAL A 122 -22.27 -2.93 -13.29
CA VAL A 122 -22.17 -1.56 -12.76
C VAL A 122 -20.94 -0.84 -13.34
N TYR A 123 -19.80 -1.50 -13.44
CA TYR A 123 -18.57 -0.89 -13.93
C TYR A 123 -18.62 -0.60 -15.43
N MET A 124 -19.17 -1.51 -16.23
CA MET A 124 -19.38 -1.26 -17.67
C MET A 124 -20.31 -0.08 -17.93
N ASP A 125 -21.41 0.03 -17.16
CA ASP A 125 -22.35 1.14 -17.31
C ASP A 125 -21.75 2.46 -16.84
N ALA A 126 -21.00 2.42 -15.73
CA ALA A 126 -20.31 3.60 -15.17
C ALA A 126 -19.33 4.23 -16.17
N VAL A 127 -18.44 3.45 -16.75
CA VAL A 127 -17.39 3.98 -17.63
C VAL A 127 -17.92 4.40 -19.00
N LEU A 128 -18.97 3.76 -19.52
CA LEU A 128 -19.52 4.04 -20.87
C LEU A 128 -20.69 5.03 -20.87
N TYR A 129 -21.44 5.10 -19.76
CA TYR A 129 -22.67 5.92 -19.68
C TYR A 129 -22.77 6.68 -18.34
N PRO A 130 -21.71 7.40 -17.90
CA PRO A 130 -21.72 8.09 -16.60
C PRO A 130 -22.69 9.26 -16.58
N ASN A 131 -23.17 9.60 -15.39
CA ASN A 131 -24.08 10.73 -15.16
C ASN A 131 -23.38 12.10 -15.20
N ILE A 132 -22.09 12.16 -15.45
CA ILE A 132 -21.30 13.42 -15.54
C ILE A 132 -21.87 14.41 -16.55
N TYR A 133 -22.63 13.96 -17.54
CA TYR A 133 -23.29 14.81 -18.54
C TYR A 133 -24.59 15.44 -18.04
N LYS A 134 -25.13 14.95 -16.92
CA LYS A 134 -26.39 15.42 -16.35
C LYS A 134 -26.18 16.30 -15.12
N HIS A 135 -25.09 16.05 -14.40
CA HIS A 135 -24.78 16.64 -13.09
C HIS A 135 -23.38 17.23 -13.08
N GLU A 136 -23.25 18.53 -13.26
CA GLU A 136 -21.97 19.23 -13.12
C GLU A 136 -21.42 19.14 -11.69
N GLU A 137 -22.31 18.95 -10.71
CA GLU A 137 -21.96 18.78 -9.31
C GLU A 137 -20.97 17.64 -9.07
N ILE A 138 -21.00 16.58 -9.87
CA ILE A 138 -20.05 15.46 -9.81
C ILE A 138 -18.62 15.98 -10.06
N PHE A 139 -18.42 16.75 -11.12
CA PHE A 139 -17.13 17.38 -11.43
C PHE A 139 -16.70 18.36 -10.33
N ARG A 140 -17.63 19.15 -9.77
CA ARG A 140 -17.35 20.10 -8.71
C ARG A 140 -16.98 19.45 -7.39
N GLN A 141 -17.55 18.29 -7.10
CA GLN A 141 -17.25 17.50 -5.90
C GLN A 141 -15.92 16.76 -6.03
N GLU A 142 -15.76 15.97 -7.12
CA GLU A 142 -14.58 15.10 -7.27
C GLU A 142 -13.35 15.86 -7.75
N GLY A 143 -13.49 16.83 -8.64
CA GLY A 143 -12.39 17.60 -9.18
C GLY A 143 -12.03 18.78 -8.32
N TRP A 144 -12.66 19.93 -8.61
CA TRP A 144 -12.43 21.19 -7.90
C TRP A 144 -13.62 22.17 -8.02
N SER A 145 -13.75 23.02 -7.03
CA SER A 145 -14.72 24.11 -7.02
C SER A 145 -14.23 25.30 -6.19
N TYR A 146 -14.77 26.48 -6.45
CA TYR A 146 -14.70 27.59 -5.52
C TYR A 146 -15.63 27.31 -4.33
N GLN A 147 -15.12 27.48 -3.12
CA GLN A 147 -15.91 27.43 -1.89
C GLN A 147 -15.92 28.79 -1.24
N LEU A 148 -17.13 29.34 -1.04
CA LEU A 148 -17.40 30.59 -0.35
C LEU A 148 -18.67 30.44 0.50
N ASP A 149 -18.51 30.26 1.80
CA ASP A 149 -19.63 29.95 2.72
C ASP A 149 -20.47 31.18 2.99
N SER A 150 -19.85 32.36 3.09
CA SER A 150 -20.49 33.67 3.13
C SER A 150 -19.65 34.72 2.41
N VAL A 151 -20.22 35.88 2.07
CA VAL A 151 -19.50 36.97 1.39
C VAL A 151 -18.39 37.57 2.26
N GLU A 152 -18.43 37.40 3.57
CA GLU A 152 -17.40 37.81 4.52
C GLU A 152 -16.22 36.84 4.60
N ASP A 153 -16.41 35.58 4.25
CA ASP A 153 -15.40 34.51 4.37
C ASP A 153 -14.32 34.61 3.28
N LYS A 154 -13.21 33.95 3.52
CA LYS A 154 -12.15 33.80 2.52
C LYS A 154 -12.61 32.82 1.44
N LEU A 155 -12.35 33.16 0.19
CA LEU A 155 -12.55 32.26 -0.95
C LEU A 155 -11.48 31.17 -0.93
N LYS A 156 -11.88 29.91 -1.16
CA LYS A 156 -10.99 28.73 -1.18
C LYS A 156 -11.26 27.89 -2.40
N TYR A 157 -10.28 27.06 -2.77
CA TYR A 157 -10.51 25.89 -3.61
C TYR A 157 -10.86 24.67 -2.73
N ASN A 158 -11.77 23.85 -3.22
CA ASN A 158 -12.15 22.58 -2.60
C ASN A 158 -12.44 21.54 -3.69
N GLY A 159 -12.32 20.25 -3.36
CA GLY A 159 -12.57 19.12 -4.23
C GLY A 159 -11.78 17.91 -3.76
N VAL A 160 -12.29 16.70 -3.99
CA VAL A 160 -11.67 15.48 -3.49
C VAL A 160 -10.28 15.29 -4.09
N VAL A 161 -10.15 15.24 -5.42
CA VAL A 161 -8.85 15.08 -6.11
C VAL A 161 -7.94 16.27 -5.85
N TYR A 162 -8.45 17.52 -5.84
CA TYR A 162 -7.64 18.68 -5.52
C TYR A 162 -6.96 18.56 -4.14
N ASN A 163 -7.70 18.15 -3.10
CA ASN A 163 -7.16 18.00 -1.76
C ASN A 163 -6.24 16.78 -1.63
N GLU A 164 -6.57 15.69 -2.32
CA GLU A 164 -5.71 14.51 -2.38
C GLU A 164 -4.34 14.85 -2.95
N MET A 165 -4.31 15.55 -4.07
CA MET A 165 -3.06 15.92 -4.74
C MET A 165 -2.26 16.94 -3.94
N LYS A 166 -2.89 17.84 -3.18
CA LYS A 166 -2.18 18.67 -2.18
C LYS A 166 -1.41 17.79 -1.17
N GLY A 167 -2.01 16.70 -0.73
CA GLY A 167 -1.34 15.73 0.15
C GLY A 167 -0.21 14.97 -0.53
N ALA A 168 -0.42 14.51 -1.76
CA ALA A 168 0.59 13.79 -2.54
C ALA A 168 1.82 14.66 -2.85
N PHE A 169 1.61 15.95 -3.12
CA PHE A 169 2.68 16.90 -3.40
C PHE A 169 3.41 17.42 -2.14
N SER A 170 2.97 17.05 -0.96
CA SER A 170 3.65 17.39 0.30
C SER A 170 4.82 16.46 0.63
N SER A 171 4.93 15.29 -0.04
CA SER A 171 6.02 14.32 0.17
C SER A 171 7.19 14.62 -0.77
N PRO A 172 8.44 14.68 -0.26
CA PRO A 172 9.62 14.87 -1.12
C PRO A 172 9.83 13.74 -2.12
N GLU A 173 9.47 12.51 -1.78
CA GLU A 173 9.49 11.36 -2.69
C GLU A 173 8.51 11.57 -3.85
N GLY A 174 7.27 11.97 -3.56
CA GLY A 174 6.26 12.27 -4.58
C GLY A 174 6.69 13.42 -5.50
N VAL A 175 7.39 14.43 -4.96
CA VAL A 175 8.00 15.50 -5.77
C VAL A 175 9.10 14.94 -6.67
N LEU A 176 9.98 14.09 -6.13
CA LEU A 176 11.08 13.49 -6.88
C LEU A 176 10.57 12.65 -8.05
N ASP A 177 9.67 11.70 -7.79
CA ASP A 177 9.15 10.74 -8.79
C ASP A 177 8.50 11.48 -9.97
N ARG A 178 7.67 12.48 -9.67
CA ARG A 178 7.04 13.30 -10.68
C ARG A 178 8.07 14.07 -11.53
N VAL A 179 9.03 14.73 -10.88
CA VAL A 179 10.02 15.54 -11.58
C VAL A 179 10.92 14.67 -12.44
N VAL A 180 11.26 13.46 -11.98
CA VAL A 180 12.02 12.48 -12.77
C VAL A 180 11.25 12.13 -14.04
N LEU A 181 9.98 11.73 -13.91
CA LEU A 181 9.14 11.36 -15.04
C LEU A 181 8.99 12.50 -16.05
N ASN A 182 8.60 13.70 -15.58
CA ASN A 182 8.39 14.85 -16.47
C ASN A 182 9.69 15.32 -17.14
N THR A 183 10.84 15.19 -16.45
CA THR A 183 12.14 15.61 -17.00
C THR A 183 12.65 14.63 -18.06
N LEU A 184 12.40 13.33 -17.89
CA LEU A 184 12.86 12.31 -18.84
C LEU A 184 12.01 12.24 -20.11
N PHE A 185 10.76 12.72 -20.08
CA PHE A 185 9.82 12.56 -21.19
C PHE A 185 9.13 13.88 -21.59
N PRO A 186 9.88 14.97 -21.87
CA PRO A 186 9.30 16.29 -22.09
C PRO A 186 8.44 16.43 -23.35
N ASP A 187 8.60 15.53 -24.33
CA ASP A 187 7.89 15.59 -25.62
C ASP A 187 6.72 14.60 -25.70
N THR A 188 6.37 13.94 -24.59
CA THR A 188 5.31 12.94 -24.53
C THR A 188 4.26 13.30 -23.47
N SER A 189 3.21 12.47 -23.35
CA SER A 189 2.20 12.66 -22.28
C SER A 189 2.77 12.56 -20.87
N TYR A 190 3.90 11.88 -20.68
CA TYR A 190 4.58 11.79 -19.37
C TYR A 190 5.23 13.12 -18.91
N ALA A 191 5.28 14.14 -19.77
CA ALA A 191 5.61 15.50 -19.34
C ALA A 191 4.57 16.12 -18.40
N ASN A 192 3.36 15.54 -18.38
CA ASN A 192 2.22 16.02 -17.61
C ASN A 192 1.90 15.12 -16.43
N GLU A 193 1.32 15.69 -15.37
CA GLU A 193 0.88 14.96 -14.18
C GLU A 193 -0.54 14.41 -14.37
N SER A 194 -0.68 13.09 -14.54
CA SER A 194 -1.99 12.46 -14.72
C SER A 194 -2.88 12.58 -13.49
N GLY A 195 -2.29 12.58 -12.30
CA GLY A 195 -2.99 12.78 -11.03
C GLY A 195 -3.48 14.21 -10.83
N GLY A 196 -2.81 15.16 -11.45
CA GLY A 196 -3.10 16.59 -11.38
C GLY A 196 -2.17 17.37 -10.45
N ASP A 197 -1.67 18.48 -10.93
CA ASP A 197 -0.92 19.46 -10.14
C ASP A 197 -1.90 20.41 -9.42
N PRO A 198 -1.89 20.52 -8.10
CA PRO A 198 -2.79 21.42 -7.37
C PRO A 198 -2.78 22.88 -7.83
N GLU A 199 -1.68 23.35 -8.42
CA GLU A 199 -1.61 24.70 -8.97
C GLU A 199 -2.31 24.81 -10.34
N VAL A 200 -2.46 23.68 -11.06
CA VAL A 200 -3.01 23.62 -12.41
C VAL A 200 -4.44 23.04 -12.44
N ILE A 201 -4.79 22.14 -11.52
CA ILE A 201 -6.13 21.54 -11.42
C ILE A 201 -7.26 22.60 -11.55
N PRO A 202 -7.17 23.81 -10.91
CA PRO A 202 -8.23 24.82 -11.02
C PRO A 202 -8.38 25.47 -12.39
N GLU A 203 -7.55 25.12 -13.37
CA GLU A 203 -7.67 25.57 -14.76
C GLU A 203 -8.60 24.67 -15.59
N LEU A 204 -8.89 23.45 -15.10
CA LEU A 204 -9.77 22.50 -15.77
C LEU A 204 -11.21 23.00 -15.79
N THR A 205 -11.76 23.12 -16.98
CA THR A 205 -13.18 23.47 -17.15
C THR A 205 -14.05 22.22 -17.28
N TYR A 206 -15.33 22.36 -16.96
CA TYR A 206 -16.30 21.26 -17.09
C TYR A 206 -16.40 20.74 -18.55
N GLU A 207 -16.34 21.61 -19.56
CA GLU A 207 -16.40 21.19 -20.95
C GLU A 207 -15.16 20.40 -21.37
N GLN A 208 -13.95 20.81 -20.97
CA GLN A 208 -12.71 20.03 -21.20
C GLN A 208 -12.77 18.66 -20.53
N PHE A 209 -13.33 18.60 -19.31
CA PHE A 209 -13.58 17.35 -18.60
C PHE A 209 -14.52 16.42 -19.38
N LEU A 210 -15.65 16.93 -19.90
CA LEU A 210 -16.57 16.13 -20.72
C LEU A 210 -15.94 15.70 -22.05
N ASP A 211 -15.14 16.57 -22.70
CA ASP A 211 -14.44 16.24 -23.95
C ASP A 211 -13.41 15.12 -23.74
N PHE A 212 -12.77 15.07 -22.58
CA PHE A 212 -11.86 13.97 -22.23
C PHE A 212 -12.58 12.63 -22.21
N HIS A 213 -13.76 12.54 -21.60
CA HIS A 213 -14.58 11.32 -21.61
C HIS A 213 -15.01 10.96 -23.03
N ARG A 214 -15.55 11.92 -23.82
CA ARG A 214 -15.97 11.69 -25.20
C ARG A 214 -14.85 11.13 -26.07
N LYS A 215 -13.61 11.58 -25.83
CA LYS A 215 -12.44 11.18 -26.61
C LYS A 215 -11.93 9.79 -26.22
N TYR A 216 -11.73 9.53 -24.94
CA TYR A 216 -10.99 8.36 -24.48
C TYR A 216 -11.85 7.19 -23.97
N TYR A 217 -13.05 7.42 -23.48
CA TYR A 217 -13.92 6.39 -22.89
C TYR A 217 -14.83 5.76 -23.94
N HIS A 218 -14.21 5.15 -24.92
CA HIS A 218 -14.91 4.47 -26.03
C HIS A 218 -14.39 3.03 -26.14
N PRO A 219 -15.25 2.03 -26.46
CA PRO A 219 -14.81 0.63 -26.59
C PRO A 219 -13.62 0.42 -27.54
N SER A 220 -13.49 1.23 -28.62
CA SER A 220 -12.32 1.15 -29.53
C SER A 220 -10.99 1.48 -28.86
N ASN A 221 -11.00 2.20 -27.73
CA ASN A 221 -9.84 2.55 -26.92
C ASN A 221 -9.70 1.67 -25.69
N SER A 222 -10.63 0.73 -25.47
CA SER A 222 -10.66 -0.10 -24.25
C SER A 222 -9.80 -1.35 -24.34
N TYR A 223 -9.38 -1.79 -23.15
CA TYR A 223 -8.69 -3.04 -22.84
C TYR A 223 -9.52 -3.78 -21.79
N ILE A 224 -10.28 -4.78 -22.24
CA ILE A 224 -11.15 -5.58 -21.37
C ILE A 224 -10.42 -6.87 -21.00
N TYR A 225 -10.39 -7.21 -19.72
CA TYR A 225 -9.69 -8.36 -19.18
C TYR A 225 -10.63 -9.20 -18.32
N LEU A 226 -10.63 -10.51 -18.55
CA LEU A 226 -11.38 -11.52 -17.80
C LEU A 226 -10.43 -12.64 -17.36
N TYR A 227 -10.43 -12.97 -16.07
CA TYR A 227 -9.56 -13.97 -15.48
C TYR A 227 -10.33 -14.86 -14.50
N GLY A 228 -10.02 -16.14 -14.51
CA GLY A 228 -10.48 -17.10 -13.51
C GLY A 228 -11.38 -18.20 -14.06
N ASP A 229 -12.00 -18.96 -13.13
CA ASP A 229 -12.96 -20.02 -13.42
C ASP A 229 -14.36 -19.44 -13.64
N MET A 230 -14.72 -19.24 -14.89
CA MET A 230 -16.04 -18.73 -15.28
C MET A 230 -16.45 -19.20 -16.68
N ASP A 231 -17.74 -19.13 -17.00
CA ASP A 231 -18.21 -19.32 -18.38
C ASP A 231 -17.86 -18.08 -19.23
N MET A 232 -16.69 -18.12 -19.88
CA MET A 232 -16.18 -17.02 -20.72
C MET A 232 -17.12 -16.71 -21.89
N GLU A 233 -17.87 -17.70 -22.43
CA GLU A 233 -18.81 -17.49 -23.53
C GLU A 233 -20.03 -16.69 -23.08
N GLU A 234 -20.57 -17.02 -21.92
CA GLU A 234 -21.69 -16.27 -21.32
C GLU A 234 -21.29 -14.82 -21.09
N LYS A 235 -20.10 -14.57 -20.55
CA LYS A 235 -19.61 -13.22 -20.27
C LYS A 235 -19.38 -12.43 -21.56
N LEU A 236 -18.82 -13.03 -22.59
CA LEU A 236 -18.60 -12.39 -23.88
C LEU A 236 -19.93 -12.09 -24.61
N ASP A 237 -20.86 -13.01 -24.60
CA ASP A 237 -22.20 -12.82 -25.20
C ASP A 237 -22.95 -11.68 -24.51
N TRP A 238 -22.86 -11.62 -23.18
CA TRP A 238 -23.44 -10.52 -22.40
C TRP A 238 -22.75 -9.17 -22.71
N LEU A 239 -21.42 -9.12 -22.78
CA LEU A 239 -20.68 -7.90 -23.13
C LEU A 239 -21.08 -7.37 -24.52
N ASP A 240 -21.22 -8.27 -25.52
CA ASP A 240 -21.67 -7.88 -26.84
C ASP A 240 -23.09 -7.30 -26.78
N LYS A 241 -24.06 -8.05 -26.26
CA LYS A 241 -25.47 -7.69 -26.29
C LYS A 241 -25.80 -6.44 -25.50
N GLU A 242 -25.24 -6.31 -24.32
CA GLU A 242 -25.57 -5.20 -23.42
C GLU A 242 -24.79 -3.92 -23.75
N TYR A 243 -23.54 -4.04 -24.21
CA TYR A 243 -22.66 -2.88 -24.35
C TYR A 243 -22.00 -2.76 -25.74
N LEU A 244 -21.14 -3.70 -26.12
CA LEU A 244 -20.22 -3.50 -27.24
C LEU A 244 -20.90 -3.36 -28.60
N SER A 245 -22.01 -4.08 -28.83
CA SER A 245 -22.80 -3.96 -30.07
C SER A 245 -23.51 -2.61 -30.25
N LYS A 246 -23.55 -1.77 -29.20
CA LYS A 246 -24.14 -0.43 -29.27
C LYS A 246 -23.18 0.62 -29.88
N PHE A 247 -21.90 0.27 -30.04
CA PHE A 247 -20.85 1.16 -30.50
C PHE A 247 -20.31 0.70 -31.86
N ASP A 248 -20.07 1.64 -32.75
CA ASP A 248 -19.29 1.41 -33.97
C ASP A 248 -17.82 1.71 -33.71
N PHE A 249 -16.90 1.16 -34.50
CA PHE A 249 -15.49 1.46 -34.40
C PHE A 249 -15.21 2.95 -34.66
N VAL A 250 -14.39 3.55 -33.78
CA VAL A 250 -13.88 4.92 -33.92
C VAL A 250 -12.36 4.88 -33.73
N SER A 251 -11.64 5.56 -34.59
CA SER A 251 -10.19 5.76 -34.38
C SER A 251 -9.97 6.79 -33.28
N VAL A 252 -9.33 6.36 -32.19
CA VAL A 252 -8.99 7.21 -31.06
C VAL A 252 -7.48 7.47 -31.06
N ASP A 253 -7.09 8.75 -31.12
CA ASP A 253 -5.70 9.16 -30.95
C ASP A 253 -5.30 9.15 -29.46
N SER A 254 -4.84 7.98 -29.02
CA SER A 254 -4.42 7.72 -27.63
C SER A 254 -3.06 7.04 -27.55
N GLU A 255 -2.32 6.95 -28.65
CA GLU A 255 -1.03 6.28 -28.69
C GLU A 255 -0.01 6.98 -27.78
N ILE A 256 0.71 6.16 -26.97
CA ILE A 256 1.79 6.64 -26.13
C ILE A 256 3.04 6.78 -27.00
N LYS A 257 3.53 8.01 -27.13
CA LYS A 257 4.65 8.30 -28.00
C LYS A 257 5.97 7.91 -27.37
N TYR A 258 6.91 7.52 -28.22
CA TYR A 258 8.30 7.28 -27.82
C TYR A 258 9.02 8.62 -27.65
N GLN A 259 9.77 8.76 -26.55
CA GLN A 259 10.66 9.88 -26.31
C GLN A 259 12.03 9.57 -26.92
N ASP A 260 12.48 10.38 -27.85
CA ASP A 260 13.83 10.26 -28.39
C ASP A 260 14.90 10.54 -27.33
N PRO A 261 16.04 9.82 -27.38
CA PRO A 261 17.15 10.07 -26.46
C PRO A 261 17.65 11.52 -26.52
N PHE A 262 18.12 12.03 -25.40
CA PHE A 262 18.71 13.36 -25.32
C PHE A 262 20.13 13.40 -25.91
N ASP A 263 20.59 14.58 -26.35
CA ASP A 263 21.97 14.79 -26.74
C ASP A 263 22.96 14.72 -25.55
N LYS A 264 22.46 15.03 -24.35
CA LYS A 264 23.18 14.98 -23.06
C LYS A 264 22.25 14.78 -21.89
N ILE A 265 22.77 14.28 -20.79
CA ILE A 265 22.03 14.16 -19.52
C ILE A 265 21.52 15.54 -19.09
N VAL A 266 20.26 15.61 -18.68
CA VAL A 266 19.59 16.84 -18.20
C VAL A 266 19.76 16.95 -16.68
N GLU A 267 20.04 18.16 -16.19
CA GLU A 267 20.04 18.45 -14.76
C GLU A 267 18.80 19.28 -14.39
N LYS A 268 18.15 18.92 -13.28
CA LYS A 268 16.98 19.61 -12.75
C LYS A 268 17.09 19.76 -11.24
N GLU A 269 16.93 20.98 -10.75
CA GLU A 269 16.81 21.26 -9.32
C GLU A 269 15.42 21.78 -9.00
N ILE A 270 14.82 21.30 -7.90
CA ILE A 270 13.53 21.72 -7.44
C ILE A 270 13.49 21.75 -5.90
N PRO A 271 12.89 22.77 -5.28
CA PRO A 271 12.72 22.80 -3.85
C PRO A 271 11.50 22.00 -3.39
N TYR A 272 11.59 21.42 -2.17
CA TYR A 272 10.45 20.89 -1.43
C TYR A 272 10.37 21.52 -0.04
N SER A 273 9.19 21.44 0.56
CA SER A 273 8.93 22.09 1.85
C SER A 273 9.37 21.26 3.04
N ILE A 274 10.09 21.87 3.98
CA ILE A 274 10.35 21.30 5.31
C ILE A 274 9.74 22.22 6.39
N ALA A 275 9.56 21.68 7.60
CA ALA A 275 9.05 22.46 8.74
C ALA A 275 10.00 23.60 9.11
N SER A 276 9.47 24.64 9.76
CA SER A 276 10.24 25.86 10.05
C SER A 276 11.41 25.63 11.01
N ASP A 277 11.31 24.62 11.89
CA ASP A 277 12.31 24.21 12.89
C ASP A 277 13.17 23.02 12.43
N GLU A 278 12.88 22.40 11.29
CA GLU A 278 13.66 21.32 10.70
C GLU A 278 14.98 21.82 10.08
N SER A 279 16.03 21.01 10.03
CA SER A 279 17.31 21.37 9.40
C SER A 279 17.26 21.23 7.89
N GLU A 280 17.91 22.15 7.16
CA GLU A 280 18.15 21.97 5.73
C GLU A 280 19.35 21.06 5.46
N GLU A 281 20.26 20.92 6.43
CA GLU A 281 21.41 20.01 6.33
C GLU A 281 20.94 18.55 6.39
N ASP A 282 21.52 17.69 5.57
CA ASP A 282 21.20 16.29 5.44
C ASP A 282 19.74 15.99 5.03
N ASN A 283 19.12 16.89 4.25
CA ASN A 283 17.75 16.72 3.80
C ASN A 283 17.56 16.86 2.27
N THR A 284 18.66 16.86 1.51
CA THR A 284 18.62 16.87 0.05
C THR A 284 18.48 15.45 -0.49
N TYR A 285 17.70 15.31 -1.57
CA TYR A 285 17.62 14.09 -2.37
C TYR A 285 18.42 14.28 -3.64
N LEU A 286 19.33 13.34 -3.91
CA LEU A 286 20.12 13.28 -5.16
C LEU A 286 19.64 12.07 -5.95
N SER A 287 19.27 12.25 -7.20
CA SER A 287 18.77 11.17 -8.05
C SER A 287 19.49 11.12 -9.39
N TYR A 288 19.92 9.92 -9.78
CA TYR A 288 20.54 9.59 -11.07
C TYR A 288 19.60 8.64 -11.81
N ASN A 289 19.06 9.07 -12.96
CA ASN A 289 17.98 8.39 -13.65
C ASN A 289 18.36 8.13 -15.12
N LYS A 290 18.05 6.93 -15.60
CA LYS A 290 18.27 6.49 -16.99
C LYS A 290 17.05 5.81 -17.57
N VAL A 291 16.75 6.10 -18.80
CA VAL A 291 15.69 5.42 -19.57
C VAL A 291 16.24 4.14 -20.19
N ILE A 292 15.55 3.02 -20.02
CA ILE A 292 16.02 1.68 -20.39
C ILE A 292 15.15 1.10 -21.51
N GLY A 293 15.48 1.41 -22.75
CA GLY A 293 14.81 0.80 -23.90
C GLY A 293 13.29 0.98 -23.87
N THR A 294 12.57 -0.11 -24.13
CA THR A 294 11.09 -0.15 -24.02
C THR A 294 10.64 -1.41 -23.29
N SER A 295 9.45 -1.35 -22.68
CA SER A 295 8.79 -2.48 -22.04
C SER A 295 8.41 -3.62 -23.01
N LEU A 296 8.53 -3.41 -24.31
CA LEU A 296 8.28 -4.45 -25.32
C LEU A 296 9.45 -5.43 -25.53
N ASP A 297 10.59 -5.17 -24.91
CA ASP A 297 11.75 -6.07 -24.87
C ASP A 297 11.70 -6.91 -23.58
N LYS A 298 11.23 -8.15 -23.68
CA LYS A 298 11.01 -9.02 -22.50
C LYS A 298 12.30 -9.44 -21.78
N GLU A 299 13.40 -9.60 -22.51
CA GLU A 299 14.70 -9.92 -21.91
C GLU A 299 15.23 -8.73 -21.14
N LEU A 300 15.17 -7.54 -21.70
CA LEU A 300 15.63 -6.29 -21.09
C LEU A 300 14.77 -5.93 -19.85
N TYR A 301 13.44 -6.10 -19.97
CA TYR A 301 12.46 -5.86 -18.89
C TYR A 301 12.81 -6.65 -17.61
N LEU A 302 13.17 -7.92 -17.75
CA LEU A 302 13.52 -8.76 -16.60
C LEU A 302 15.01 -8.62 -16.21
N ALA A 303 15.92 -8.42 -17.19
CA ALA A 303 17.35 -8.29 -16.91
C ALA A 303 17.64 -7.09 -16.01
N PHE A 304 16.93 -5.96 -16.19
CA PHE A 304 17.13 -4.79 -15.33
C PHE A 304 16.53 -4.94 -13.93
N GLN A 305 15.54 -5.77 -13.73
CA GLN A 305 15.11 -6.17 -12.37
C GLN A 305 16.21 -6.95 -11.64
N ILE A 306 16.88 -7.87 -12.36
CA ILE A 306 18.00 -8.63 -11.83
C ILE A 306 19.23 -7.74 -11.58
N LEU A 307 19.51 -6.80 -12.49
CA LEU A 307 20.59 -5.82 -12.33
C LEU A 307 20.30 -4.90 -11.14
N ASP A 308 19.08 -4.39 -10.99
CA ASP A 308 18.72 -3.59 -9.81
C ASP A 308 19.05 -4.34 -8.51
N TYR A 309 18.64 -5.60 -8.42
CA TYR A 309 18.99 -6.43 -7.28
C TYR A 309 20.52 -6.53 -7.10
N ALA A 310 21.24 -6.91 -8.13
CA ALA A 310 22.66 -7.29 -8.03
C ALA A 310 23.59 -6.11 -7.79
N ILE A 311 23.29 -4.91 -8.34
CA ILE A 311 24.19 -3.75 -8.27
C ILE A 311 23.71 -2.63 -7.34
N LEU A 312 22.42 -2.63 -6.91
CA LEU A 312 21.85 -1.50 -6.19
C LEU A 312 20.96 -1.89 -5.00
N SER A 313 19.88 -2.68 -5.19
CA SER A 313 18.84 -2.83 -4.17
C SER A 313 19.21 -3.81 -3.04
N ALA A 314 19.98 -4.86 -3.32
CA ALA A 314 20.40 -5.82 -2.30
C ALA A 314 21.30 -5.15 -1.24
N PRO A 315 21.20 -5.53 0.04
CA PRO A 315 22.20 -5.14 1.03
C PRO A 315 23.59 -5.55 0.58
N GLY A 316 24.56 -4.63 0.65
CA GLY A 316 25.94 -4.89 0.16
C GLY A 316 26.14 -4.84 -1.35
N ALA A 317 25.10 -4.53 -2.14
CA ALA A 317 25.26 -4.26 -3.57
C ALA A 317 26.27 -3.12 -3.82
N PRO A 318 27.09 -3.19 -4.88
CA PRO A 318 28.26 -2.32 -5.03
C PRO A 318 27.93 -0.83 -5.05
N LEU A 319 26.88 -0.39 -5.72
CA LEU A 319 26.46 1.02 -5.73
C LEU A 319 25.99 1.47 -4.34
N LYS A 320 25.16 0.69 -3.70
CA LYS A 320 24.66 1.00 -2.36
C LYS A 320 25.78 1.10 -1.35
N LYS A 321 26.68 0.10 -1.36
CA LYS A 321 27.83 0.05 -0.48
C LYS A 321 28.76 1.25 -0.68
N ALA A 322 29.15 1.55 -1.92
CA ALA A 322 30.07 2.63 -2.23
C ALA A 322 29.53 4.01 -1.82
N LEU A 323 28.26 4.29 -2.09
CA LEU A 323 27.61 5.56 -1.69
C LEU A 323 27.50 5.67 -0.17
N THR A 324 27.12 4.58 0.51
CA THR A 324 27.04 4.54 1.99
C THR A 324 28.41 4.73 2.63
N ASP A 325 29.45 4.01 2.16
CA ASP A 325 30.82 4.12 2.66
C ASP A 325 31.40 5.52 2.46
N ALA A 326 31.02 6.20 1.38
CA ALA A 326 31.44 7.58 1.10
C ALA A 326 30.63 8.63 1.89
N GLY A 327 29.62 8.24 2.65
CA GLY A 327 28.75 9.15 3.39
C GLY A 327 27.90 10.06 2.48
N ILE A 328 27.57 9.59 1.29
CA ILE A 328 26.71 10.32 0.36
C ILE A 328 25.25 9.96 0.61
N GLY A 329 24.62 10.72 1.49
CA GLY A 329 23.29 10.43 2.03
C GLY A 329 23.28 9.36 3.13
N LYS A 330 22.11 9.15 3.72
CA LYS A 330 21.90 8.22 4.83
C LYS A 330 21.12 6.96 4.42
N ASP A 331 20.30 7.01 3.39
CA ASP A 331 19.64 5.86 2.79
C ASP A 331 19.79 5.89 1.26
N ILE A 332 20.25 4.79 0.70
CA ILE A 332 20.42 4.62 -0.75
C ILE A 332 19.32 3.69 -1.24
N MET A 333 18.55 4.18 -2.17
CA MET A 333 17.41 3.47 -2.76
C MET A 333 17.64 3.27 -4.25
N GLY A 334 17.09 2.18 -4.76
CA GLY A 334 16.98 1.90 -6.17
C GLY A 334 15.54 1.69 -6.58
N SER A 335 15.23 2.00 -7.81
CA SER A 335 13.97 1.59 -8.43
C SER A 335 14.18 1.31 -9.91
N TYR A 336 13.48 0.30 -10.40
CA TYR A 336 13.30 0.05 -11.81
C TYR A 336 11.81 0.08 -12.11
N ASP A 337 11.33 1.24 -12.58
CA ASP A 337 9.95 1.43 -13.00
C ASP A 337 9.78 0.94 -14.44
N ASN A 338 9.17 -0.22 -14.58
CA ASN A 338 8.93 -0.89 -15.85
C ASN A 338 7.44 -0.98 -16.24
N GLY A 339 6.54 -0.33 -15.48
CA GLY A 339 5.11 -0.24 -15.75
C GLY A 339 4.70 0.85 -16.76
N ILE A 340 5.67 1.48 -17.42
CA ILE A 340 5.49 2.51 -18.45
C ILE A 340 6.17 2.10 -19.76
N TYR A 341 5.90 2.82 -20.87
CA TYR A 341 6.38 2.44 -22.21
C TYR A 341 7.91 2.36 -22.29
N GLN A 342 8.61 3.33 -21.74
CA GLN A 342 10.07 3.36 -21.66
C GLN A 342 10.49 3.29 -20.19
N PRO A 343 10.90 2.12 -19.68
CA PRO A 343 11.27 1.92 -18.28
C PRO A 343 12.36 2.88 -17.78
N ILE A 344 12.34 3.19 -16.49
CA ILE A 344 13.30 4.07 -15.82
C ILE A 344 14.08 3.28 -14.78
N PHE A 345 15.40 3.39 -14.80
CA PHE A 345 16.28 2.93 -13.73
C PHE A 345 16.77 4.13 -12.93
N SER A 346 16.50 4.15 -11.63
CA SER A 346 16.80 5.25 -10.73
C SER A 346 17.68 4.84 -9.56
N ILE A 347 18.68 5.66 -9.26
CA ILE A 347 19.52 5.56 -8.06
C ILE A 347 19.27 6.84 -7.25
N VAL A 348 18.79 6.68 -6.02
CA VAL A 348 18.42 7.80 -5.15
C VAL A 348 19.21 7.76 -3.86
N SER A 349 19.89 8.87 -3.54
CA SER A 349 20.49 9.11 -2.24
C SER A 349 19.63 10.07 -1.45
N LYS A 350 19.09 9.62 -0.31
CA LYS A 350 18.28 10.41 0.60
C LYS A 350 19.12 10.94 1.75
N ASN A 351 18.66 12.04 2.32
CA ASN A 351 19.33 12.70 3.43
C ASN A 351 20.80 13.00 3.11
N ALA A 352 21.03 13.51 1.91
CA ALA A 352 22.31 14.02 1.39
C ALA A 352 22.39 15.54 1.49
N ASN A 353 23.45 16.12 0.98
CA ASN A 353 23.64 17.55 0.83
C ASN A 353 23.87 17.91 -0.66
N GLN A 354 23.43 19.10 -1.08
CA GLN A 354 23.52 19.53 -2.48
C GLN A 354 24.97 19.52 -2.99
N GLU A 355 25.94 19.86 -2.14
CA GLU A 355 27.37 19.88 -2.46
C GLU A 355 27.93 18.50 -2.83
N GLN A 356 27.27 17.43 -2.38
CA GLN A 356 27.66 16.04 -2.68
C GLN A 356 27.27 15.59 -4.09
N LYS A 357 26.51 16.40 -4.88
CA LYS A 357 26.03 16.06 -6.22
C LYS A 357 27.15 15.49 -7.12
N ASN A 358 28.28 16.19 -7.24
CA ASN A 358 29.33 15.76 -8.14
C ASN A 358 30.01 14.47 -7.67
N ALA A 359 30.20 14.31 -6.34
CA ALA A 359 30.72 13.08 -5.74
C ALA A 359 29.75 11.91 -5.95
N PHE A 360 28.46 12.16 -5.84
CA PHE A 360 27.38 11.18 -6.10
C PHE A 360 27.44 10.65 -7.54
N ILE A 361 27.45 11.54 -8.52
CA ILE A 361 27.51 11.16 -9.94
C ILE A 361 28.81 10.39 -10.25
N GLN A 362 29.96 10.93 -9.81
CA GLN A 362 31.28 10.32 -10.08
C GLN A 362 31.36 8.92 -9.45
N MET A 363 30.88 8.75 -8.20
CA MET A 363 30.87 7.45 -7.51
C MET A 363 30.05 6.42 -8.27
N ILE A 364 28.83 6.80 -8.73
CA ILE A 364 27.99 5.93 -9.53
C ILE A 364 28.69 5.48 -10.80
N GLU A 365 29.24 6.43 -11.57
CA GLU A 365 29.94 6.11 -12.82
C GLU A 365 31.18 5.25 -12.61
N ASP A 366 31.94 5.51 -11.54
CA ASP A 366 33.15 4.72 -11.24
C ASP A 366 32.80 3.30 -10.86
N VAL A 367 31.76 3.08 -10.02
CA VAL A 367 31.29 1.74 -9.64
C VAL A 367 30.72 1.00 -10.86
N LEU A 368 29.94 1.67 -11.71
CA LEU A 368 29.41 1.04 -12.92
C LEU A 368 30.55 0.64 -13.89
N ARG A 369 31.58 1.48 -14.06
CA ARG A 369 32.80 1.12 -14.85
C ARG A 369 33.50 -0.07 -14.22
N GLU A 370 33.65 -0.10 -12.89
CA GLU A 370 34.26 -1.25 -12.21
C GLU A 370 33.44 -2.55 -12.43
N CYS A 371 32.11 -2.48 -12.41
CA CYS A 371 31.23 -3.62 -12.74
C CYS A 371 31.46 -4.11 -14.19
N VAL A 372 31.65 -3.21 -15.14
CA VAL A 372 31.94 -3.56 -16.54
C VAL A 372 33.33 -4.17 -16.69
N ASP A 373 34.36 -3.54 -16.09
CA ASP A 373 35.75 -3.93 -16.27
C ASP A 373 36.15 -5.22 -15.56
N ARG A 374 35.57 -5.45 -14.35
CA ARG A 374 35.90 -6.60 -13.50
C ARG A 374 34.83 -7.70 -13.49
N GLY A 375 33.66 -7.42 -14.05
CA GLY A 375 32.51 -8.28 -14.00
C GLY A 375 31.67 -8.10 -12.73
N ILE A 376 30.39 -8.44 -12.82
CA ILE A 376 29.44 -8.46 -11.70
C ILE A 376 29.61 -9.77 -10.92
N ASP A 377 29.41 -9.72 -9.59
CA ASP A 377 29.40 -10.93 -8.77
C ASP A 377 28.35 -11.92 -9.29
N LYS A 378 28.81 -13.09 -9.71
CA LYS A 378 27.95 -14.15 -10.26
C LYS A 378 26.93 -14.65 -9.24
N LYS A 379 27.29 -14.72 -7.95
CA LYS A 379 26.37 -15.11 -6.89
C LYS A 379 25.26 -14.07 -6.71
N ALA A 380 25.55 -12.78 -6.84
CA ALA A 380 24.55 -11.73 -6.77
C ALA A 380 23.57 -11.82 -7.95
N LEU A 381 24.03 -12.12 -9.16
CA LEU A 381 23.15 -12.36 -10.31
C LEU A 381 22.30 -13.63 -10.13
N GLU A 382 22.91 -14.73 -9.66
CA GLU A 382 22.18 -15.98 -9.35
C GLU A 382 21.12 -15.72 -8.28
N ALA A 383 21.44 -15.02 -7.20
CA ALA A 383 20.51 -14.66 -6.14
C ALA A 383 19.38 -13.77 -6.66
N GLY A 384 19.68 -12.76 -7.47
CA GLY A 384 18.68 -11.90 -8.09
C GLY A 384 17.70 -12.67 -9.00
N ILE A 385 18.21 -13.56 -9.83
CA ILE A 385 17.35 -14.43 -10.67
C ILE A 385 16.46 -15.31 -9.80
N ASN A 386 17.03 -16.01 -8.82
CA ASN A 386 16.27 -16.90 -7.95
C ASN A 386 15.22 -16.15 -7.12
N TYR A 387 15.56 -14.94 -6.64
CA TYR A 387 14.63 -14.07 -5.92
C TYR A 387 13.39 -13.74 -6.78
N HIS A 388 13.60 -13.29 -8.02
CA HIS A 388 12.50 -12.94 -8.92
C HIS A 388 11.73 -14.17 -9.41
N GLU A 389 12.43 -15.28 -9.73
CA GLU A 389 11.80 -16.52 -10.16
C GLU A 389 10.98 -17.18 -9.04
N PHE A 390 11.47 -17.14 -7.78
CA PHE A 390 10.71 -17.65 -6.64
C PHE A 390 9.40 -16.90 -6.48
N ARG A 391 9.44 -15.56 -6.48
CA ARG A 391 8.24 -14.70 -6.39
C ARG A 391 7.27 -14.93 -7.54
N TYR A 392 7.78 -15.07 -8.75
CA TYR A 392 6.96 -15.40 -9.91
C TYR A 392 6.24 -16.74 -9.76
N ARG A 393 6.90 -17.77 -9.24
CA ARG A 393 6.32 -19.11 -9.05
C ARG A 393 5.40 -19.19 -7.85
N GLU A 394 5.72 -18.53 -6.74
CA GLU A 394 4.88 -18.45 -5.55
C GLU A 394 3.60 -17.67 -5.84
N ALA A 395 3.69 -16.60 -6.60
CA ALA A 395 2.60 -15.72 -6.98
C ALA A 395 1.74 -15.28 -5.79
N ASP A 396 2.40 -14.94 -4.68
CA ASP A 396 1.78 -14.34 -3.50
C ASP A 396 1.84 -12.82 -3.61
N PHE A 397 0.69 -12.20 -3.78
CA PHE A 397 0.53 -10.74 -3.89
C PHE A 397 -0.15 -10.12 -2.65
N GLY A 398 -0.10 -10.82 -1.52
CA GLY A 398 -0.74 -10.39 -0.27
C GLY A 398 -2.26 -10.29 -0.41
N ASN A 399 -2.81 -9.09 -0.19
CA ASN A 399 -4.26 -8.85 -0.25
C ASN A 399 -4.80 -8.59 -1.67
N TYR A 400 -3.93 -8.55 -2.68
CA TYR A 400 -4.39 -8.33 -4.06
C TYR A 400 -4.75 -9.64 -4.74
N PRO A 401 -5.90 -9.72 -5.45
CA PRO A 401 -6.23 -10.88 -6.28
C PRO A 401 -5.11 -11.17 -7.28
N LYS A 402 -4.71 -12.42 -7.36
CA LYS A 402 -3.65 -12.86 -8.27
C LYS A 402 -3.96 -12.50 -9.73
N GLY A 403 -5.20 -12.70 -10.16
CA GLY A 403 -5.65 -12.34 -11.50
C GLY A 403 -5.55 -10.85 -11.81
N LEU A 404 -5.78 -9.98 -10.81
CA LEU A 404 -5.58 -8.54 -10.97
C LEU A 404 -4.11 -8.21 -11.27
N MET A 405 -3.19 -8.77 -10.48
CA MET A 405 -1.77 -8.49 -10.66
C MET A 405 -1.25 -8.97 -12.01
N TYR A 406 -1.71 -10.13 -12.46
CA TYR A 406 -1.41 -10.60 -13.81
C TYR A 406 -2.00 -9.69 -14.89
N GLY A 407 -3.23 -9.21 -14.73
CA GLY A 407 -3.85 -8.29 -15.66
C GLY A 407 -3.09 -6.96 -15.77
N LEU A 408 -2.65 -6.41 -14.66
CA LEU A 408 -1.83 -5.19 -14.65
C LEU A 408 -0.47 -5.42 -15.33
N GLN A 409 0.21 -6.53 -15.03
CA GLN A 409 1.48 -6.86 -15.67
C GLN A 409 1.34 -7.11 -17.18
N MET A 410 0.22 -7.68 -17.65
CA MET A 410 -0.06 -7.79 -19.08
C MET A 410 -0.20 -6.43 -19.76
N MET A 411 -0.72 -5.42 -19.06
CA MET A 411 -0.83 -4.05 -19.58
C MET A 411 0.53 -3.40 -19.84
N ASP A 412 1.61 -3.81 -19.18
CA ASP A 412 2.97 -3.27 -19.39
C ASP A 412 3.52 -3.52 -20.81
N SER A 413 2.89 -4.41 -21.56
CA SER A 413 3.19 -4.62 -22.97
C SER A 413 1.96 -4.44 -23.88
N TRP A 414 0.81 -4.93 -23.45
CA TRP A 414 -0.42 -4.89 -24.26
C TRP A 414 -0.89 -3.47 -24.57
N LEU A 415 -0.66 -2.54 -23.66
CA LEU A 415 -1.01 -1.13 -23.85
C LEU A 415 -0.25 -0.50 -25.04
N TYR A 416 0.96 -0.97 -25.34
CA TYR A 416 1.85 -0.40 -26.35
C TYR A 416 1.94 -1.23 -27.63
N ASP A 417 1.58 -2.52 -27.56
CA ASP A 417 1.51 -3.42 -28.71
C ASP A 417 0.33 -4.39 -28.54
N ASP A 418 -0.72 -4.17 -29.34
CA ASP A 418 -1.95 -4.97 -29.28
C ASP A 418 -1.72 -6.49 -29.44
N GLU A 419 -0.60 -6.93 -30.01
CA GLU A 419 -0.29 -8.34 -30.30
C GLU A 419 0.55 -9.02 -29.21
N LYS A 420 1.00 -8.26 -28.20
CA LYS A 420 1.96 -8.74 -27.19
C LYS A 420 1.45 -8.74 -25.73
N PRO A 421 0.22 -9.21 -25.41
CA PRO A 421 -0.27 -9.18 -24.03
C PRO A 421 0.46 -10.12 -23.08
N PHE A 422 1.09 -11.20 -23.55
CA PHE A 422 1.58 -12.29 -22.71
C PHE A 422 3.09 -12.29 -22.46
N ILE A 423 3.86 -11.36 -23.05
CA ILE A 423 5.33 -11.47 -23.07
C ILE A 423 5.98 -11.40 -21.67
N HIS A 424 5.33 -10.74 -20.70
CA HIS A 424 5.83 -10.64 -19.33
C HIS A 424 5.27 -11.72 -18.40
N ILE A 425 4.15 -12.35 -18.79
CA ILE A 425 3.54 -13.43 -18.02
C ILE A 425 4.23 -14.77 -18.31
N GLU A 426 4.66 -15.03 -19.55
CA GLU A 426 5.46 -16.20 -19.91
C GLU A 426 6.96 -15.95 -19.67
N ALA A 427 7.34 -15.78 -18.39
CA ALA A 427 8.68 -15.36 -18.00
C ALA A 427 9.69 -16.52 -17.81
N LEU A 428 9.25 -17.79 -17.74
CA LEU A 428 10.13 -18.93 -17.41
C LEU A 428 11.29 -19.09 -18.41
N ASP A 429 11.00 -18.99 -19.69
CA ASP A 429 12.03 -19.08 -20.74
C ASP A 429 13.02 -17.92 -20.65
N THR A 430 12.54 -16.74 -20.27
CA THR A 430 13.37 -15.56 -20.05
C THR A 430 14.29 -15.74 -18.85
N PHE A 431 13.81 -16.29 -17.72
CA PHE A 431 14.66 -16.65 -16.59
C PHE A 431 15.75 -17.65 -16.99
N GLU A 432 15.40 -18.70 -17.74
CA GLU A 432 16.38 -19.68 -18.22
C GLU A 432 17.41 -19.08 -19.19
N PHE A 433 16.98 -18.13 -20.04
CA PHE A 433 17.90 -17.36 -20.87
C PHE A 433 18.86 -16.56 -20.01
N LEU A 434 18.36 -15.78 -19.07
CA LEU A 434 19.14 -14.90 -18.21
C LEU A 434 20.13 -15.66 -17.30
N LYS A 435 19.77 -16.85 -16.81
CA LYS A 435 20.69 -17.75 -16.09
C LYS A 435 21.89 -18.14 -16.95
N LYS A 436 21.67 -18.43 -18.23
CA LYS A 436 22.75 -18.80 -19.17
C LYS A 436 23.66 -17.62 -19.50
N GLN A 437 23.22 -16.39 -19.28
CA GLN A 437 24.01 -15.19 -19.53
C GLN A 437 24.99 -14.86 -18.40
N ILE A 438 24.90 -15.51 -17.23
CA ILE A 438 25.82 -15.28 -16.13
C ILE A 438 27.26 -15.61 -16.55
N GLY A 439 28.14 -14.62 -16.48
CA GLY A 439 29.55 -14.75 -16.82
C GLY A 439 29.86 -14.79 -18.33
N THR A 440 28.91 -14.42 -19.19
CA THR A 440 29.14 -14.25 -20.64
C THR A 440 29.52 -12.84 -21.04
N GLY A 441 29.40 -11.84 -20.15
CA GLY A 441 29.52 -10.41 -20.43
C GLY A 441 28.21 -9.71 -20.77
N TYR A 442 27.12 -10.43 -20.84
CA TYR A 442 25.79 -9.90 -21.20
C TYR A 442 25.32 -8.77 -20.26
N TYR A 443 25.39 -8.98 -18.95
CA TYR A 443 24.97 -8.00 -17.97
C TYR A 443 25.87 -6.77 -17.95
N GLU A 444 27.17 -6.97 -18.15
CA GLU A 444 28.17 -5.90 -18.27
C GLU A 444 27.90 -5.06 -19.53
N GLU A 445 27.55 -5.67 -20.66
CA GLU A 445 27.14 -4.97 -21.87
C GLU A 445 25.86 -4.13 -21.67
N LEU A 446 24.91 -4.62 -20.89
CA LEU A 446 23.71 -3.84 -20.54
C LEU A 446 24.04 -2.61 -19.71
N ILE A 447 24.93 -2.73 -18.72
CA ILE A 447 25.42 -1.59 -17.91
C ILE A 447 26.12 -0.59 -18.82
N GLN A 448 27.05 -1.05 -19.66
CA GLN A 448 27.76 -0.16 -20.57
C GLN A 448 26.80 0.60 -21.48
N LYS A 449 25.90 -0.11 -22.15
CA LYS A 449 24.98 0.47 -23.13
C LYS A 449 23.93 1.40 -22.53
N TYR A 450 23.27 0.96 -21.43
CA TYR A 450 22.06 1.65 -20.92
C TYR A 450 22.35 2.58 -19.74
N LEU A 451 23.43 2.37 -18.97
CA LEU A 451 23.73 3.22 -17.81
C LEU A 451 24.91 4.16 -18.08
N LEU A 452 25.98 3.70 -18.74
CA LEU A 452 27.18 4.52 -18.99
C LEU A 452 27.10 5.32 -20.31
N ASP A 453 26.87 4.66 -21.44
CA ASP A 453 26.86 5.31 -22.76
C ASP A 453 25.54 6.01 -23.08
N ASN A 454 24.48 5.74 -22.35
CA ASN A 454 23.19 6.29 -22.59
C ASN A 454 23.07 7.74 -22.12
N THR A 455 22.79 8.64 -23.06
CA THR A 455 22.55 10.06 -22.78
C THR A 455 21.10 10.40 -22.39
N HIS A 456 20.14 9.47 -22.60
CA HIS A 456 18.77 9.65 -22.17
C HIS A 456 18.65 9.44 -20.65
N GLY A 457 18.98 10.48 -19.91
CA GLY A 457 19.01 10.46 -18.46
C GLY A 457 18.82 11.84 -17.84
N ALA A 458 18.52 11.85 -16.56
CA ALA A 458 18.37 13.06 -15.78
C ALA A 458 19.01 12.93 -14.40
N ILE A 459 19.70 14.00 -13.98
CA ILE A 459 20.11 14.20 -12.58
C ILE A 459 19.08 15.14 -11.96
N VAL A 460 18.33 14.64 -10.99
CA VAL A 460 17.30 15.42 -10.30
C VAL A 460 17.72 15.64 -8.86
N ILE A 461 17.67 16.88 -8.42
CA ILE A 461 18.01 17.31 -7.07
C ILE A 461 16.76 17.92 -6.45
N VAL A 462 16.28 17.32 -5.37
CA VAL A 462 15.16 17.84 -4.58
C VAL A 462 15.72 18.36 -3.27
N LYS A 463 15.71 19.69 -3.11
CA LYS A 463 16.36 20.36 -1.98
C LYS A 463 15.36 20.93 -1.00
N PRO A 464 15.66 20.86 0.32
CA PRO A 464 14.78 21.40 1.36
C PRO A 464 14.70 22.91 1.29
N GLU A 465 13.51 23.46 1.55
CA GLU A 465 13.27 24.88 1.69
C GLU A 465 12.31 25.16 2.85
N LYS A 466 12.77 25.91 3.86
CA LYS A 466 11.97 26.28 5.02
C LYS A 466 10.88 27.26 4.67
N GLY A 467 9.70 27.06 5.25
CA GLY A 467 8.59 28.00 5.13
C GLY A 467 7.94 28.07 3.75
N ARG A 468 8.33 27.20 2.81
CA ARG A 468 7.78 27.17 1.45
C ARG A 468 6.28 26.92 1.44
N THR A 469 5.79 25.97 2.24
CA THR A 469 4.35 25.70 2.37
C THR A 469 3.59 26.96 2.77
N ALA A 470 4.01 27.64 3.82
CA ALA A 470 3.37 28.87 4.29
C ALA A 470 3.45 30.01 3.28
N GLN A 471 4.52 30.06 2.48
CA GLN A 471 4.63 31.03 1.38
C GLN A 471 3.62 30.74 0.27
N MET A 472 3.56 29.50 -0.21
CA MET A 472 2.62 29.07 -1.25
C MET A 472 1.16 29.27 -0.83
N ASP A 473 0.84 28.98 0.43
CA ASP A 473 -0.52 29.18 0.95
C ASP A 473 -0.90 30.67 1.02
N ARG A 474 0.04 31.56 1.41
CA ARG A 474 -0.18 33.02 1.35
C ARG A 474 -0.37 33.49 -0.08
N GLU A 475 0.46 33.07 -1.01
CA GLU A 475 0.36 33.42 -2.44
C GLU A 475 -0.98 32.98 -3.02
N LEU A 476 -1.44 31.77 -2.69
CA LEU A 476 -2.74 31.26 -3.07
C LEU A 476 -3.88 32.07 -2.44
N GLU A 477 -3.79 32.38 -1.16
CA GLU A 477 -4.78 33.21 -0.44
C GLU A 477 -4.87 34.62 -1.06
N GLU A 478 -3.74 35.26 -1.35
CA GLU A 478 -3.67 36.56 -2.00
C GLU A 478 -4.29 36.51 -3.42
N LYS A 479 -3.98 35.47 -4.21
CA LYS A 479 -4.56 35.24 -5.54
C LYS A 479 -6.08 35.12 -5.45
N LEU A 480 -6.59 34.29 -4.55
CA LEU A 480 -8.02 34.07 -4.37
C LEU A 480 -8.74 35.32 -3.82
N GLN A 481 -8.10 36.06 -2.90
CA GLN A 481 -8.65 37.30 -2.39
C GLN A 481 -8.67 38.38 -3.48
N ALA A 482 -7.65 38.47 -4.31
CA ALA A 482 -7.62 39.41 -5.44
C ALA A 482 -8.73 39.07 -6.46
N TYR A 483 -8.91 37.76 -6.76
CA TYR A 483 -10.01 37.32 -7.61
C TYR A 483 -11.38 37.68 -6.98
N LYS A 484 -11.62 37.36 -5.72
CA LYS A 484 -12.85 37.67 -5.02
C LYS A 484 -13.13 39.21 -5.06
N ASN A 485 -12.11 40.03 -4.84
CA ASN A 485 -12.24 41.49 -4.88
C ASN A 485 -12.53 42.04 -6.27
N SER A 486 -12.20 41.31 -7.33
CA SER A 486 -12.50 41.66 -8.72
C SER A 486 -13.96 41.39 -9.10
N LEU A 487 -14.66 40.57 -8.33
CA LEU A 487 -16.05 40.20 -8.55
C LEU A 487 -16.98 41.29 -7.99
N SER A 488 -18.08 41.55 -8.69
CA SER A 488 -19.17 42.35 -8.19
C SER A 488 -19.88 41.69 -6.99
N ALA A 489 -20.60 42.45 -6.18
CA ALA A 489 -21.37 41.89 -5.06
C ALA A 489 -22.35 40.76 -5.52
N GLY A 490 -22.99 40.90 -6.66
CA GLY A 490 -23.88 39.88 -7.19
C GLY A 490 -23.13 38.60 -7.64
N GLU A 491 -21.89 38.73 -8.14
CA GLU A 491 -21.08 37.54 -8.49
C GLU A 491 -20.55 36.85 -7.23
N GLN A 492 -20.21 37.56 -6.18
CA GLN A 492 -19.86 36.97 -4.87
C GLN A 492 -21.05 36.24 -4.25
N GLU A 493 -22.25 36.83 -4.26
CA GLU A 493 -23.48 36.15 -3.84
C GLU A 493 -23.75 34.91 -4.68
N ALA A 494 -23.51 34.94 -5.97
CA ALA A 494 -23.65 33.79 -6.84
C ALA A 494 -22.66 32.66 -6.49
N LEU A 495 -21.44 32.97 -6.05
CA LEU A 495 -20.50 31.96 -5.53
C LEU A 495 -21.02 31.32 -4.25
N VAL A 496 -21.55 32.09 -3.31
CA VAL A 496 -22.15 31.55 -2.08
C VAL A 496 -23.32 30.65 -2.39
N GLU A 497 -24.20 31.03 -3.33
CA GLU A 497 -25.35 30.18 -3.73
C GLU A 497 -24.88 28.90 -4.43
N ARG A 498 -23.79 28.92 -5.21
CA ARG A 498 -23.20 27.72 -5.80
C ARG A 498 -22.61 26.78 -4.76
N THR A 499 -21.92 27.33 -3.74
CA THR A 499 -21.41 26.55 -2.61
C THR A 499 -22.55 25.83 -1.89
N LYS A 500 -23.61 26.57 -1.53
CA LYS A 500 -24.81 26.00 -0.89
C LYS A 500 -25.54 24.97 -1.77
N ALA A 501 -25.59 25.20 -3.08
CA ALA A 501 -26.22 24.27 -4.01
C ALA A 501 -25.43 22.95 -4.10
N LEU A 502 -24.10 23.02 -4.10
CA LEU A 502 -23.25 21.83 -4.05
C LEU A 502 -23.40 21.07 -2.73
N GLU A 503 -23.40 21.77 -1.60
CA GLU A 503 -23.65 21.16 -0.28
C GLU A 503 -25.04 20.52 -0.18
N ALA A 504 -26.05 21.16 -0.76
CA ALA A 504 -27.41 20.61 -0.85
C ALA A 504 -27.44 19.35 -1.70
N TYR A 505 -26.76 19.34 -2.85
CA TYR A 505 -26.63 18.16 -3.70
C TYR A 505 -25.94 17.01 -2.93
N GLN A 506 -24.81 17.28 -2.29
CA GLN A 506 -24.08 16.30 -1.50
C GLN A 506 -24.87 15.72 -0.33
N SER A 507 -25.72 16.56 0.29
CA SER A 507 -26.50 16.18 1.50
C SER A 507 -27.85 15.56 1.18
N ALA A 508 -28.38 15.74 -0.02
CA ALA A 508 -29.66 15.17 -0.41
C ALA A 508 -29.59 13.62 -0.40
N PRO A 509 -30.55 12.91 0.17
CA PRO A 509 -30.58 11.45 0.07
C PRO A 509 -30.79 11.02 -1.40
N ASP A 510 -30.31 9.83 -1.72
CA ASP A 510 -30.62 9.20 -3.01
C ASP A 510 -32.11 8.79 -3.05
N ASP A 511 -32.65 8.72 -4.27
CA ASP A 511 -33.98 8.20 -4.49
C ASP A 511 -34.01 6.68 -4.22
N GLU A 512 -35.01 6.21 -3.47
CA GLU A 512 -35.16 4.78 -3.15
C GLU A 512 -35.31 3.91 -4.42
N GLU A 513 -35.98 4.44 -5.46
CA GLU A 513 -36.13 3.73 -6.74
C GLU A 513 -34.78 3.59 -7.45
N ASP A 514 -33.92 4.59 -7.36
CA ASP A 514 -32.56 4.56 -7.94
C ASP A 514 -31.62 3.63 -7.19
N LEU A 515 -31.64 3.67 -5.87
CA LEU A 515 -30.92 2.71 -5.03
C LEU A 515 -31.36 1.27 -5.28
N ALA A 516 -32.67 1.04 -5.53
CA ALA A 516 -33.22 -0.28 -5.81
C ALA A 516 -32.72 -0.90 -7.13
N LYS A 517 -32.21 -0.08 -8.07
CA LYS A 517 -31.64 -0.57 -9.33
C LYS A 517 -30.28 -1.22 -9.16
N ILE A 518 -29.53 -0.84 -8.11
CA ILE A 518 -28.24 -1.44 -7.82
C ILE A 518 -28.47 -2.87 -7.34
N PRO A 519 -27.90 -3.89 -8.02
CA PRO A 519 -28.09 -5.28 -7.64
C PRO A 519 -27.33 -5.57 -6.34
N ILE A 520 -28.00 -6.25 -5.42
CA ILE A 520 -27.38 -6.73 -4.19
C ILE A 520 -27.63 -8.22 -3.99
N LEU A 521 -26.77 -8.87 -3.23
CA LEU A 521 -26.97 -10.22 -2.75
C LEU A 521 -28.02 -10.25 -1.63
N LYS A 522 -28.45 -11.46 -1.24
CA LYS A 522 -29.32 -11.70 -0.09
C LYS A 522 -28.50 -12.28 1.06
N ARG A 523 -28.99 -12.18 2.31
CA ARG A 523 -28.33 -12.81 3.47
C ARG A 523 -28.18 -14.33 3.30
N GLU A 524 -29.10 -14.98 2.58
CA GLU A 524 -29.07 -16.41 2.30
C GLU A 524 -27.96 -16.81 1.30
N ASP A 525 -27.45 -15.85 0.53
CA ASP A 525 -26.33 -16.06 -0.40
C ASP A 525 -24.96 -16.15 0.34
N ILE A 526 -24.93 -15.81 1.65
CA ILE A 526 -23.73 -15.79 2.48
C ILE A 526 -23.59 -17.12 3.24
N SER A 527 -22.39 -17.72 3.19
CA SER A 527 -22.12 -18.92 4.00
C SER A 527 -22.24 -18.64 5.51
N ARG A 528 -22.81 -19.59 6.25
CA ARG A 528 -22.84 -19.58 7.71
C ARG A 528 -21.62 -20.23 8.34
N ASP A 529 -20.83 -20.93 7.55
CA ASP A 529 -19.65 -21.65 8.01
C ASP A 529 -18.45 -20.70 8.10
N ILE A 530 -17.57 -20.98 9.03
CA ILE A 530 -16.31 -20.26 9.19
C ILE A 530 -15.19 -20.97 8.41
N GLU A 531 -14.21 -20.22 7.95
CA GLU A 531 -12.96 -20.80 7.42
C GLU A 531 -12.30 -21.64 8.52
N PRO A 532 -11.87 -22.89 8.24
CA PRO A 532 -11.28 -23.77 9.23
C PRO A 532 -10.06 -23.17 9.94
N ILE A 533 -9.89 -23.49 11.21
CA ILE A 533 -8.67 -23.22 11.96
C ILE A 533 -7.85 -24.51 11.92
N ILE A 534 -6.65 -24.44 11.35
CA ILE A 534 -5.80 -25.59 11.09
C ILE A 534 -4.59 -25.53 12.01
N ASN A 535 -4.70 -26.15 13.20
CA ASN A 535 -3.65 -26.22 14.20
C ASN A 535 -3.49 -27.64 14.71
N GLU A 536 -2.30 -28.21 14.53
CA GLU A 536 -1.88 -29.46 15.16
C GLU A 536 -0.71 -29.17 16.10
N GLU A 537 -0.92 -29.33 17.41
CA GLU A 537 0.12 -29.14 18.41
C GLU A 537 1.04 -30.37 18.45
N MET A 538 2.31 -30.13 18.35
CA MET A 538 3.38 -31.12 18.42
C MET A 538 4.43 -30.72 19.43
N ASN A 539 5.17 -31.69 19.95
CA ASN A 539 6.40 -31.46 20.69
C ASN A 539 7.53 -32.21 20.01
N ILE A 540 8.46 -31.48 19.41
CA ILE A 540 9.60 -32.07 18.74
C ILE A 540 10.86 -31.80 19.56
N SER A 541 11.38 -32.81 20.21
CA SER A 541 12.60 -32.75 21.02
C SER A 541 12.58 -31.70 22.14
N GLY A 542 11.40 -31.48 22.72
CA GLY A 542 11.16 -30.51 23.81
C GLY A 542 10.77 -29.11 23.30
N ILE A 543 10.70 -28.90 21.99
CA ILE A 543 10.28 -27.63 21.41
C ILE A 543 8.79 -27.71 21.01
N PRO A 544 7.93 -26.77 21.46
CA PRO A 544 6.56 -26.64 20.98
C PRO A 544 6.53 -26.29 19.48
N VAL A 545 5.70 -27.00 18.72
CA VAL A 545 5.47 -26.74 17.31
C VAL A 545 3.97 -26.73 17.05
N VAL A 546 3.46 -25.70 16.39
CA VAL A 546 2.12 -25.66 15.85
C VAL A 546 2.23 -25.88 14.36
N PHE A 547 1.70 -27.01 13.89
CA PHE A 547 1.72 -27.38 12.48
C PHE A 547 0.37 -27.06 11.82
N HIS A 548 0.44 -26.44 10.64
CA HIS A 548 -0.71 -26.11 9.82
C HIS A 548 -0.63 -26.94 8.55
N GLU A 549 -1.36 -28.08 8.51
CA GLU A 549 -1.38 -28.98 7.35
C GLU A 549 -2.17 -28.33 6.20
N ILE A 550 -1.48 -27.71 5.29
CA ILE A 550 -2.03 -26.98 4.14
C ILE A 550 -1.19 -27.31 2.90
N GLU A 551 -1.87 -27.51 1.74
CA GLU A 551 -1.17 -27.68 0.48
C GLU A 551 -0.49 -26.39 0.04
N THR A 552 0.84 -26.43 -0.13
CA THR A 552 1.70 -25.25 -0.35
C THR A 552 2.55 -25.35 -1.64
N ASN A 553 2.22 -26.27 -2.53
CA ASN A 553 3.02 -26.52 -3.75
C ASN A 553 4.53 -26.77 -3.47
N GLY A 554 4.85 -27.44 -2.35
CA GLY A 554 6.21 -27.82 -1.99
C GLY A 554 7.02 -26.72 -1.27
N ILE A 555 6.41 -25.62 -0.88
CA ILE A 555 7.02 -24.55 -0.08
C ILE A 555 6.69 -24.79 1.40
N GLY A 556 7.71 -24.73 2.27
CA GLY A 556 7.52 -24.66 3.72
C GLY A 556 7.63 -23.24 4.22
N TYR A 557 6.65 -22.80 5.00
CA TYR A 557 6.66 -21.50 5.68
C TYR A 557 6.93 -21.75 7.16
N VAL A 558 8.07 -21.30 7.63
CA VAL A 558 8.56 -21.51 9.01
C VAL A 558 8.63 -20.19 9.72
N ASP A 559 8.10 -20.15 10.94
CA ASP A 559 8.21 -19.03 11.84
C ASP A 559 8.76 -19.54 13.19
N VAL A 560 9.95 -19.05 13.56
CA VAL A 560 10.60 -19.37 14.82
C VAL A 560 10.44 -18.20 15.77
N MET A 561 9.73 -18.45 16.87
CA MET A 561 9.20 -17.45 17.79
C MET A 561 9.94 -17.51 19.13
N PHE A 562 10.31 -16.34 19.68
CA PHE A 562 10.94 -16.19 20.99
C PHE A 562 10.13 -15.20 21.82
N ASP A 563 9.74 -15.59 23.05
CA ASP A 563 8.91 -14.79 23.95
C ASP A 563 9.69 -13.60 24.53
N LEU A 564 9.07 -12.42 24.57
CA LEU A 564 9.64 -11.19 25.11
C LEU A 564 9.26 -10.93 26.59
N SER A 565 8.51 -11.80 27.25
CA SER A 565 7.99 -11.57 28.61
C SER A 565 9.06 -11.31 29.64
N GLY A 566 10.28 -11.80 29.43
CA GLY A 566 11.45 -11.56 30.29
C GLY A 566 12.21 -10.26 29.99
N VAL A 567 11.78 -9.44 29.04
CA VAL A 567 12.46 -8.20 28.64
C VAL A 567 11.87 -7.01 29.37
N SER A 568 12.70 -6.20 30.04
CA SER A 568 12.22 -4.99 30.73
C SER A 568 11.77 -3.89 29.76
N GLU A 569 10.88 -3.00 30.20
CA GLU A 569 10.37 -1.88 29.41
C GLU A 569 11.48 -1.03 28.77
N GLU A 570 12.53 -0.73 29.52
CA GLU A 570 13.68 0.05 29.07
C GLU A 570 14.45 -0.59 27.91
N MET A 571 14.36 -1.92 27.78
CA MET A 571 15.05 -2.68 26.73
C MET A 571 14.22 -2.82 25.45
N LEU A 572 12.92 -2.52 25.46
CA LEU A 572 12.04 -2.70 24.31
C LEU A 572 12.48 -1.92 23.05
N PRO A 573 12.92 -0.66 23.12
CA PRO A 573 13.43 0.02 21.94
C PRO A 573 14.67 -0.68 21.34
N TYR A 574 15.51 -1.27 22.17
CA TYR A 574 16.67 -2.05 21.70
C TYR A 574 16.26 -3.37 21.05
N VAL A 575 15.09 -3.95 21.42
CA VAL A 575 14.52 -5.09 20.68
C VAL A 575 14.15 -4.67 19.25
N GLY A 576 13.53 -3.49 19.07
CA GLY A 576 13.24 -2.92 17.76
C GLY A 576 14.51 -2.67 16.93
N ILE A 577 15.58 -2.17 17.58
CA ILE A 577 16.89 -1.99 16.92
C ILE A 577 17.47 -3.37 16.55
N LEU A 578 17.48 -4.34 17.46
CA LEU A 578 17.98 -5.70 17.19
C LEU A 578 17.25 -6.32 15.99
N GLN A 579 15.92 -6.21 15.97
CA GLN A 579 15.10 -6.68 14.84
C GLN A 579 15.51 -6.02 13.52
N SER A 580 15.84 -4.73 13.54
CA SER A 580 16.25 -3.97 12.37
C SER A 580 17.69 -4.26 11.91
N VAL A 581 18.55 -4.77 12.79
CA VAL A 581 19.98 -5.04 12.55
C VAL A 581 20.20 -6.46 12.02
N LEU A 582 19.45 -7.45 12.55
CA LEU A 582 19.65 -8.85 12.18
C LEU A 582 19.35 -9.10 10.70
N GLY A 583 20.26 -9.81 10.04
CA GLY A 583 20.19 -10.11 8.60
C GLY A 583 20.84 -9.07 7.70
N ILE A 584 21.21 -7.88 8.22
CA ILE A 584 21.86 -6.81 7.44
C ILE A 584 23.18 -6.32 8.11
N ILE A 585 23.71 -7.08 9.01
CA ILE A 585 25.03 -6.93 9.63
C ILE A 585 25.85 -8.20 9.35
N ASP A 586 27.19 -8.09 9.35
CA ASP A 586 28.07 -9.24 9.18
C ASP A 586 27.82 -10.31 10.24
N THR A 587 28.04 -11.56 9.85
CA THR A 587 28.11 -12.68 10.78
C THR A 587 29.54 -13.21 10.88
N GLU A 588 29.78 -14.22 11.70
CA GLU A 588 31.13 -14.84 11.78
C GLU A 588 31.57 -15.46 10.45
N HIS A 589 30.63 -15.97 9.64
CA HIS A 589 30.94 -16.70 8.43
C HIS A 589 30.65 -15.92 7.13
N PHE A 590 29.86 -14.85 7.19
CA PHE A 590 29.44 -14.08 6.02
C PHE A 590 29.55 -12.57 6.24
N GLU A 591 30.04 -11.86 5.24
CA GLU A 591 29.70 -10.45 5.11
C GLU A 591 28.19 -10.30 4.80
N TYR A 592 27.54 -9.24 5.27
CA TYR A 592 26.09 -9.09 5.19
C TYR A 592 25.53 -9.14 3.75
N GLY A 593 26.28 -8.65 2.77
CA GLY A 593 25.90 -8.74 1.36
C GLY A 593 25.97 -10.19 0.83
N ALA A 594 27.00 -10.94 1.22
CA ALA A 594 27.13 -12.35 0.88
C ALA A 594 26.05 -13.20 1.57
N LEU A 595 25.74 -12.90 2.84
CA LEU A 595 24.65 -13.56 3.58
C LEU A 595 23.32 -13.38 2.86
N PHE A 596 22.99 -12.16 2.44
CA PHE A 596 21.75 -11.86 1.75
C PHE A 596 21.64 -12.60 0.42
N ASN A 597 22.74 -12.67 -0.34
CA ASN A 597 22.78 -13.44 -1.59
C ASN A 597 22.61 -14.94 -1.34
N GLU A 598 23.27 -15.50 -0.33
CA GLU A 598 23.16 -16.92 0.05
C GLU A 598 21.72 -17.28 0.45
N ILE A 599 21.05 -16.42 1.22
CA ILE A 599 19.62 -16.58 1.56
C ILE A 599 18.77 -16.64 0.29
N ASN A 600 18.91 -15.68 -0.63
CA ASN A 600 18.07 -15.61 -1.83
C ASN A 600 18.41 -16.64 -2.91
N MET A 601 19.63 -17.20 -2.92
CA MET A 601 19.94 -18.36 -3.78
C MET A 601 19.21 -19.64 -3.37
N HIS A 602 18.81 -19.76 -2.10
CA HIS A 602 18.28 -21.02 -1.58
C HIS A 602 16.87 -20.93 -1.04
N THR A 603 16.37 -19.75 -0.74
CA THR A 603 15.08 -19.53 -0.09
C THR A 603 14.25 -18.47 -0.81
N GLY A 604 12.99 -18.33 -0.43
CA GLY A 604 12.14 -17.20 -0.84
C GLY A 604 12.31 -15.96 0.04
N GLY A 605 13.28 -16.00 0.97
CA GLY A 605 13.63 -14.93 1.88
C GLY A 605 13.62 -15.38 3.35
N ILE A 606 14.43 -14.68 4.15
CA ILE A 606 14.44 -14.77 5.62
C ILE A 606 14.29 -13.36 6.16
N GLY A 607 13.42 -13.18 7.14
CA GLY A 607 13.18 -11.87 7.76
C GLY A 607 12.82 -11.99 9.23
N THR A 608 12.94 -10.87 9.95
CA THR A 608 12.59 -10.76 11.36
C THR A 608 11.36 -9.88 11.55
N SER A 609 10.53 -10.18 12.54
CA SER A 609 9.39 -9.37 12.94
C SER A 609 9.18 -9.39 14.46
N LEU A 610 8.38 -8.44 14.93
CA LEU A 610 7.88 -8.39 16.30
C LEU A 610 6.36 -8.49 16.25
N GLU A 611 5.81 -9.52 16.89
CA GLU A 611 4.38 -9.78 16.88
C GLU A 611 3.79 -9.67 18.29
N LEU A 612 2.50 -9.30 18.31
CA LEU A 612 1.75 -9.06 19.53
C LEU A 612 0.45 -9.85 19.51
N TYR A 613 0.27 -10.68 20.49
CA TYR A 613 -0.88 -11.56 20.64
C TYR A 613 -1.64 -11.22 21.93
N SER A 614 -2.83 -10.68 21.79
CA SER A 614 -3.66 -10.27 22.92
C SER A 614 -4.51 -11.42 23.42
N ASP A 615 -4.50 -11.71 24.72
CA ASP A 615 -5.35 -12.74 25.33
C ASP A 615 -6.82 -12.27 25.39
N VAL A 616 -7.61 -12.67 24.40
CA VAL A 616 -9.03 -12.28 24.34
C VAL A 616 -9.89 -12.91 25.44
N THR A 617 -9.36 -13.86 26.20
CA THR A 617 -10.04 -14.46 27.37
C THR A 617 -9.81 -13.68 28.65
N ASN A 618 -8.81 -12.78 28.66
CA ASN A 618 -8.42 -11.99 29.83
C ASN A 618 -8.25 -10.49 29.49
N VAL A 619 -9.23 -9.93 28.80
CA VAL A 619 -9.22 -8.56 28.26
C VAL A 619 -9.15 -7.46 29.33
N ARG A 620 -9.67 -7.71 30.55
CA ARG A 620 -9.66 -6.71 31.63
C ARG A 620 -8.27 -6.48 32.22
N GLU A 621 -7.44 -7.50 32.22
CA GLU A 621 -6.05 -7.42 32.67
C GLU A 621 -5.14 -6.92 31.55
N LYS A 622 -5.69 -6.72 30.34
CA LYS A 622 -4.95 -6.31 29.13
C LYS A 622 -3.76 -7.25 28.87
N ALA A 623 -3.98 -8.55 29.18
CA ALA A 623 -2.95 -9.55 29.01
C ALA A 623 -2.60 -9.76 27.55
N PHE A 624 -1.32 -9.81 27.25
CA PHE A 624 -0.81 -10.08 25.91
C PHE A 624 0.52 -10.81 25.99
N ARG A 625 0.92 -11.40 24.87
CA ARG A 625 2.23 -12.00 24.63
C ARG A 625 2.89 -11.28 23.47
N ALA A 626 4.15 -10.95 23.61
CA ALA A 626 4.95 -10.38 22.53
C ALA A 626 6.06 -11.37 22.16
N THR A 627 6.36 -11.51 20.88
CA THR A 627 7.39 -12.41 20.37
C THR A 627 8.33 -11.68 19.43
N PHE A 628 9.60 -12.07 19.50
CA PHE A 628 10.55 -11.84 18.42
C PHE A 628 10.49 -13.04 17.48
N GLU A 629 10.30 -12.83 16.21
CA GLU A 629 10.12 -13.89 15.22
C GLU A 629 11.15 -13.80 14.11
N ILE A 630 11.67 -14.94 13.68
CA ILE A 630 12.44 -15.07 12.45
C ILE A 630 11.69 -16.03 11.53
N LYS A 631 11.35 -15.53 10.35
CA LYS A 631 10.51 -16.20 9.36
C LYS A 631 11.32 -16.59 8.15
N ALA A 632 11.05 -17.75 7.61
CA ALA A 632 11.65 -18.23 6.36
C ALA A 632 10.61 -18.93 5.51
N LYS A 633 10.76 -18.83 4.18
CA LYS A 633 10.02 -19.62 3.22
C LYS A 633 11.00 -20.27 2.23
N ALA A 634 10.86 -21.55 2.01
CA ALA A 634 11.74 -22.29 1.10
C ALA A 634 11.06 -23.55 0.55
N LEU A 635 11.53 -24.03 -0.57
CA LEU A 635 11.17 -25.36 -1.02
C LEU A 635 11.60 -26.40 0.03
N TYR A 636 10.84 -27.49 0.20
CA TYR A 636 11.12 -28.50 1.24
C TYR A 636 12.57 -29.01 1.22
N ALA A 637 13.13 -29.24 0.05
CA ALA A 637 14.53 -29.67 -0.10
C ALA A 637 15.56 -28.61 0.35
N LYS A 638 15.16 -27.34 0.51
CA LYS A 638 15.99 -26.20 0.90
C LYS A 638 15.75 -25.75 2.33
N LEU A 639 14.76 -26.28 3.02
CA LEU A 639 14.50 -25.95 4.43
C LEU A 639 15.71 -26.14 5.35
N PRO A 640 16.56 -27.19 5.22
CA PRO A 640 17.76 -27.31 6.04
C PRO A 640 18.67 -26.08 5.94
N VAL A 641 18.85 -25.53 4.72
CA VAL A 641 19.65 -24.33 4.52
C VAL A 641 18.97 -23.11 5.15
N ALA A 642 17.64 -23.01 5.08
CA ALA A 642 16.90 -21.92 5.73
C ALA A 642 17.10 -21.94 7.26
N PHE A 643 17.03 -23.11 7.89
CA PHE A 643 17.28 -23.27 9.32
C PHE A 643 18.71 -22.90 9.71
N ASP A 644 19.72 -23.35 8.93
CA ASP A 644 21.11 -22.98 9.16
C ASP A 644 21.34 -21.48 9.04
N MET A 645 20.74 -20.81 8.04
CA MET A 645 20.85 -19.36 7.88
C MET A 645 20.11 -18.59 8.99
N MET A 646 18.94 -19.05 9.42
CA MET A 646 18.25 -18.46 10.59
C MET A 646 19.09 -18.57 11.85
N ALA A 647 19.70 -19.73 12.11
CA ALA A 647 20.60 -19.93 13.25
C ALA A 647 21.83 -19.03 13.16
N GLU A 648 22.44 -18.90 12.00
CA GLU A 648 23.58 -17.99 11.72
C GLU A 648 23.21 -16.52 12.06
N ILE A 649 22.06 -16.04 11.57
CA ILE A 649 21.58 -14.67 11.83
C ILE A 649 21.37 -14.43 13.33
N LEU A 650 20.76 -15.36 14.03
CA LEU A 650 20.41 -15.19 15.45
C LEU A 650 21.63 -15.29 16.39
N THR A 651 22.62 -16.11 16.05
CA THR A 651 23.68 -16.50 17.01
C THR A 651 25.07 -16.02 16.61
N GLN A 652 25.31 -15.68 15.34
CA GLN A 652 26.65 -15.34 14.84
C GLN A 652 26.77 -13.90 14.32
N SER A 653 25.72 -13.07 14.47
CA SER A 653 25.76 -11.66 14.04
C SER A 653 26.76 -10.85 14.86
N LYS A 654 27.61 -10.07 14.17
CA LYS A 654 28.65 -9.21 14.76
C LYS A 654 28.07 -7.90 15.28
N LEU A 655 27.30 -7.98 16.38
CA LEU A 655 26.62 -6.84 16.99
C LEU A 655 27.57 -5.77 17.55
N GLU A 656 28.88 -5.97 17.52
CA GLU A 656 29.93 -5.02 17.89
C GLU A 656 30.43 -4.16 16.71
N ASP A 657 29.97 -4.34 15.50
CA ASP A 657 30.36 -3.51 14.35
C ASP A 657 29.75 -2.10 14.47
N GLU A 658 30.46 -1.23 15.21
CA GLU A 658 30.03 0.13 15.49
C GLU A 658 29.77 0.93 14.20
N LYS A 659 30.61 0.77 13.17
CA LYS A 659 30.44 1.47 11.89
C LYS A 659 29.11 1.07 11.24
N ARG A 660 28.87 -0.23 11.15
CA ARG A 660 27.68 -0.75 10.51
C ARG A 660 26.41 -0.42 11.31
N LEU A 661 26.47 -0.48 12.63
CA LEU A 661 25.36 -0.05 13.49
C LEU A 661 24.98 1.42 13.27
N LYS A 662 25.96 2.31 13.15
CA LYS A 662 25.71 3.73 12.85
C LYS A 662 25.00 3.93 11.50
N GLU A 663 25.46 3.24 10.46
CA GLU A 663 24.84 3.26 9.14
C GLU A 663 23.38 2.77 9.18
N ILE A 664 23.12 1.66 9.89
CA ILE A 664 21.78 1.09 10.04
C ILE A 664 20.85 2.04 10.81
N LEU A 665 21.33 2.68 11.89
CA LEU A 665 20.53 3.65 12.65
C LEU A 665 20.15 4.87 11.80
N ALA A 666 21.08 5.40 11.01
CA ALA A 666 20.82 6.54 10.12
C ALA A 666 19.77 6.18 9.05
N MET A 667 19.90 5.01 8.42
CA MET A 667 18.93 4.48 7.48
C MET A 667 17.56 4.26 8.13
N LEU A 668 17.52 3.68 9.34
CA LEU A 668 16.30 3.39 10.10
C LEU A 668 15.56 4.69 10.47
N LYS A 669 16.27 5.70 10.94
CA LYS A 669 15.72 7.05 11.22
C LYS A 669 15.04 7.63 9.98
N SER A 670 15.72 7.61 8.83
CA SER A 670 15.18 8.08 7.55
C SER A 670 13.89 7.35 7.14
N ARG A 671 13.87 6.02 7.26
CA ARG A 671 12.71 5.18 6.90
C ARG A 671 11.52 5.38 7.83
N LEU A 672 11.75 5.59 9.12
CA LEU A 672 10.70 5.89 10.08
C LEU A 672 10.03 7.23 9.76
N LEU A 673 10.79 8.26 9.45
CA LEU A 673 10.25 9.56 9.01
C LEU A 673 9.41 9.45 7.74
N MET A 674 9.90 8.73 6.73
CA MET A 674 9.14 8.47 5.51
C MET A 674 7.81 7.75 5.81
N LYS A 675 7.83 6.75 6.70
CA LYS A 675 6.62 6.03 7.15
C LYS A 675 5.63 6.97 7.83
N PHE A 676 6.09 7.92 8.65
CA PHE A 676 5.19 8.87 9.33
C PHE A 676 4.53 9.84 8.36
N GLN A 677 5.19 10.20 7.28
CA GLN A 677 4.63 11.04 6.23
C GLN A 677 3.65 10.26 5.33
N SER A 678 4.01 9.06 4.88
CA SER A 678 3.19 8.25 3.96
C SER A 678 2.01 7.56 4.66
N SER A 679 2.20 7.11 5.90
CA SER A 679 1.25 6.33 6.70
C SER A 679 0.94 6.99 8.06
N GLY A 680 0.89 8.31 8.09
CA GLY A 680 0.69 9.09 9.32
C GLY A 680 -0.59 8.74 10.09
N HIS A 681 -1.64 8.29 9.40
CA HIS A 681 -2.89 7.85 10.04
C HIS A 681 -2.68 6.62 10.94
N THR A 682 -1.95 5.60 10.48
CA THR A 682 -1.65 4.42 11.31
C THR A 682 -0.71 4.76 12.46
N THR A 683 0.25 5.64 12.22
CA THR A 683 1.19 6.12 13.23
C THR A 683 0.47 6.93 14.31
N ALA A 684 -0.40 7.88 13.93
CA ALA A 684 -1.19 8.68 14.87
C ALA A 684 -2.16 7.80 15.70
N ALA A 685 -2.83 6.84 15.07
CA ALA A 685 -3.72 5.91 15.76
C ALA A 685 -2.94 5.04 16.77
N LEU A 686 -1.80 4.46 16.37
CA LEU A 686 -0.94 3.69 17.27
C LEU A 686 -0.44 4.54 18.45
N ARG A 687 0.04 5.75 18.19
CA ARG A 687 0.51 6.67 19.26
C ARG A 687 -0.61 6.99 20.23
N ALA A 688 -1.81 7.33 19.76
CA ALA A 688 -2.94 7.63 20.63
C ALA A 688 -3.41 6.39 21.43
N MET A 689 -3.42 5.18 20.84
CA MET A 689 -3.73 3.95 21.57
C MET A 689 -2.68 3.63 22.64
N SER A 690 -1.41 3.95 22.42
CA SER A 690 -0.32 3.70 23.35
C SER A 690 -0.49 4.40 24.71
N TYR A 691 -1.36 5.42 24.77
CA TYR A 691 -1.61 6.14 26.03
C TYR A 691 -2.34 5.31 27.09
N SER A 692 -3.01 4.20 26.69
CA SER A 692 -3.79 3.37 27.62
C SER A 692 -3.71 1.87 27.37
N SER A 693 -3.14 1.45 26.23
CA SER A 693 -2.95 0.04 25.88
C SER A 693 -1.49 -0.37 25.99
N PRO A 694 -1.14 -1.32 26.88
CA PRO A 694 0.22 -1.81 27.03
C PRO A 694 0.77 -2.47 25.75
N SER A 695 -0.06 -3.19 24.98
CA SER A 695 0.34 -3.79 23.70
C SER A 695 0.64 -2.72 22.65
N ALA A 696 -0.23 -1.71 22.53
CA ALA A 696 0.01 -0.58 21.63
C ALA A 696 1.25 0.22 22.06
N LYS A 697 1.48 0.37 23.35
CA LYS A 697 2.68 1.03 23.92
C LYS A 697 3.96 0.29 23.53
N LEU A 698 3.99 -1.05 23.69
CA LEU A 698 5.11 -1.86 23.25
C LEU A 698 5.37 -1.67 21.74
N LYS A 699 4.32 -1.69 20.93
CA LYS A 699 4.45 -1.48 19.47
C LYS A 699 4.97 -0.09 19.13
N ASP A 700 4.56 0.95 19.86
CA ASP A 700 5.07 2.31 19.69
C ASP A 700 6.55 2.40 20.08
N MET A 701 6.97 1.72 21.17
CA MET A 701 8.37 1.65 21.62
C MET A 701 9.30 0.84 20.71
N THR A 702 8.75 -0.02 19.84
CA THR A 702 9.55 -0.88 18.95
C THR A 702 9.46 -0.54 17.47
N ASN A 703 8.45 0.25 17.05
CA ASN A 703 8.22 0.57 15.62
C ASN A 703 7.40 1.86 15.40
N GLY A 704 7.13 2.65 16.44
CA GLY A 704 6.34 3.88 16.36
C GLY A 704 7.15 5.15 16.63
N ILE A 705 6.48 6.18 17.12
CA ILE A 705 7.10 7.50 17.40
C ILE A 705 8.13 7.40 18.52
N GLU A 706 7.83 6.72 19.62
CA GLU A 706 8.79 6.55 20.73
C GLU A 706 10.03 5.76 20.30
N PHE A 707 9.86 4.81 19.41
CA PHE A 707 10.98 4.11 18.80
C PHE A 707 11.86 5.05 17.97
N TYR A 708 11.23 5.90 17.15
CA TYR A 708 11.95 6.92 16.38
C TYR A 708 12.73 7.88 17.28
N GLU A 709 12.10 8.39 18.34
CA GLU A 709 12.75 9.28 19.30
C GLU A 709 14.01 8.62 19.89
N LYS A 710 13.94 7.33 20.21
CA LYS A 710 15.09 6.57 20.73
C LYS A 710 16.18 6.36 19.69
N VAL A 711 15.80 5.99 18.47
CA VAL A 711 16.75 5.78 17.35
C VAL A 711 17.45 7.10 17.00
N ALA A 712 16.69 8.19 16.89
CA ALA A 712 17.24 9.52 16.62
C ALA A 712 18.22 9.97 17.70
N TYR A 713 17.86 9.80 18.97
CA TYR A 713 18.74 10.12 20.08
C TYR A 713 20.07 9.34 20.03
N ILE A 714 20.01 8.02 19.80
CA ILE A 714 21.22 7.18 19.73
C ILE A 714 22.08 7.54 18.50
N GLU A 715 21.44 7.84 17.36
CA GLU A 715 22.15 8.22 16.13
C GLU A 715 22.88 9.56 16.31
N GLU A 716 22.24 10.55 16.90
CA GLU A 716 22.81 11.89 17.16
C GLU A 716 23.93 11.87 18.21
N HIS A 717 23.82 10.99 19.22
CA HIS A 717 24.82 10.84 20.31
C HIS A 717 25.62 9.54 20.18
N PHE A 718 25.85 9.08 18.96
CA PHE A 718 26.35 7.73 18.70
C PHE A 718 27.68 7.44 19.44
N GLU A 719 28.62 8.36 19.42
CA GLU A 719 29.93 8.16 20.05
C GLU A 719 29.84 7.98 21.59
N GLU A 720 28.80 8.51 22.23
CA GLU A 720 28.54 8.37 23.66
C GLU A 720 27.72 7.11 23.97
N GLU A 721 26.77 6.75 23.08
CA GLU A 721 25.80 5.67 23.30
C GLU A 721 26.25 4.30 22.72
N LYS A 722 27.22 4.27 21.79
CA LYS A 722 27.60 3.05 21.04
C LYS A 722 27.98 1.88 21.94
N GLY A 723 28.72 2.13 23.04
CA GLY A 723 29.11 1.06 23.97
C GLY A 723 27.89 0.43 24.66
N LYS A 724 26.96 1.25 25.12
CA LYS A 724 25.69 0.81 25.72
C LYS A 724 24.80 0.10 24.72
N LEU A 725 24.75 0.61 23.47
CA LEU A 725 24.00 -0.01 22.38
C LEU A 725 24.50 -1.44 22.14
N VAL A 726 25.79 -1.62 21.89
CA VAL A 726 26.41 -2.93 21.67
C VAL A 726 26.14 -3.89 22.83
N GLU A 727 26.33 -3.44 24.08
CA GLU A 727 26.08 -4.25 25.26
C GLU A 727 24.61 -4.70 25.34
N ASN A 728 23.68 -3.78 25.14
CA ASN A 728 22.24 -4.07 25.19
C ASN A 728 21.82 -5.04 24.07
N LEU A 729 22.30 -4.85 22.83
CA LEU A 729 21.98 -5.77 21.72
C LEU A 729 22.53 -7.19 22.00
N LYS A 730 23.76 -7.32 22.47
CA LYS A 730 24.35 -8.61 22.83
C LYS A 730 23.62 -9.31 24.00
N ASN A 731 23.24 -8.53 25.01
CA ASN A 731 22.50 -9.06 26.15
C ASN A 731 21.11 -9.53 25.73
N LEU A 732 20.40 -8.76 24.86
CA LEU A 732 19.10 -9.15 24.30
C LEU A 732 19.23 -10.42 23.47
N ALA A 733 20.19 -10.51 22.57
CA ALA A 733 20.39 -11.70 21.74
C ALA A 733 20.59 -12.95 22.58
N ARG A 734 21.43 -12.86 23.67
CA ARG A 734 21.62 -13.97 24.59
C ARG A 734 20.38 -14.33 25.38
N GLN A 735 19.62 -13.32 25.82
CA GLN A 735 18.38 -13.51 26.59
C GLN A 735 17.26 -14.12 25.78
N LEU A 736 17.09 -13.68 24.54
CA LEU A 736 15.96 -14.06 23.68
C LEU A 736 16.22 -15.40 22.99
N PHE A 737 17.36 -15.54 22.29
CA PHE A 737 17.62 -16.67 21.39
C PHE A 737 18.13 -17.89 22.13
N ARG A 738 17.25 -18.45 22.97
CA ARG A 738 17.51 -19.65 23.79
C ARG A 738 16.59 -20.80 23.36
N ALA A 739 17.10 -21.99 23.51
CA ALA A 739 16.37 -23.20 23.17
C ALA A 739 15.08 -23.43 23.99
N ASP A 740 15.07 -22.99 25.26
CA ASP A 740 13.93 -23.09 26.17
C ASP A 740 12.88 -22.01 25.93
N ASN A 741 13.23 -20.95 25.19
CA ASN A 741 12.36 -19.84 24.79
C ASN A 741 11.81 -19.98 23.37
N MET A 742 12.13 -21.07 22.67
CA MET A 742 11.79 -21.27 21.26
C MET A 742 10.45 -21.98 21.09
N MET A 743 9.63 -21.49 20.17
CA MET A 743 8.43 -22.14 19.66
C MET A 743 8.42 -22.01 18.13
N LEU A 744 7.78 -22.93 17.42
CA LEU A 744 7.64 -22.88 15.96
C LEU A 744 6.17 -22.85 15.54
N SER A 745 5.90 -22.03 14.49
CA SER A 745 4.76 -22.18 13.60
C SER A 745 5.27 -22.73 12.27
N TYR A 746 4.59 -23.72 11.70
CA TYR A 746 5.02 -24.34 10.46
C TYR A 746 3.83 -24.66 9.56
N THR A 747 3.79 -24.05 8.38
CA THR A 747 2.76 -24.26 7.36
C THR A 747 3.35 -25.04 6.18
N ALA A 748 2.83 -26.20 5.91
CA ALA A 748 3.25 -27.06 4.81
C ALA A 748 2.24 -28.19 4.59
N ALA A 749 2.34 -28.90 3.46
CA ALA A 749 1.74 -30.20 3.31
C ALA A 749 2.47 -31.24 4.19
N LYS A 750 1.87 -32.39 4.40
CA LYS A 750 2.38 -33.43 5.31
C LYS A 750 3.79 -33.92 4.97
N GLU A 751 4.13 -33.92 3.68
CA GLU A 751 5.47 -34.28 3.19
C GLU A 751 6.55 -33.32 3.70
N GLY A 752 6.19 -32.05 3.94
CA GLY A 752 7.07 -31.03 4.47
C GLY A 752 7.55 -31.26 5.90
N LEU A 753 6.92 -32.18 6.65
CA LEU A 753 7.38 -32.58 7.99
C LEU A 753 8.63 -33.47 7.95
N GLN A 754 9.01 -33.98 6.77
CA GLN A 754 10.22 -34.80 6.63
C GLN A 754 11.43 -33.98 7.09
N ASP A 755 12.30 -34.61 7.87
CA ASP A 755 13.53 -34.01 8.42
C ASP A 755 13.36 -32.84 9.42
N MET A 756 12.13 -32.39 9.71
CA MET A 756 11.84 -31.28 10.63
C MET A 756 12.52 -31.49 11.99
N LYS A 757 12.50 -32.72 12.51
CA LYS A 757 13.17 -33.07 13.76
C LYS A 757 14.67 -32.78 13.71
N THR A 758 15.33 -33.11 12.60
CA THR A 758 16.77 -32.89 12.44
C THR A 758 17.09 -31.40 12.38
N MET A 759 16.28 -30.62 11.65
CA MET A 759 16.43 -29.17 11.54
C MET A 759 16.24 -28.47 12.89
N ILE A 760 15.20 -28.83 13.63
CA ILE A 760 14.94 -28.27 14.97
C ILE A 760 16.10 -28.63 15.93
N LEU A 761 16.64 -29.86 15.88
CA LEU A 761 17.77 -30.25 16.74
C LEU A 761 19.04 -29.49 16.39
N SER A 762 19.32 -29.26 15.09
CA SER A 762 20.46 -28.44 14.64
C SER A 762 20.35 -27.02 15.15
N MET A 763 19.21 -26.38 14.92
CA MET A 763 18.97 -25.02 15.41
C MET A 763 19.04 -24.93 16.93
N LYS A 764 18.38 -25.84 17.65
CA LYS A 764 18.44 -25.90 19.13
C LYS A 764 19.86 -25.98 19.66
N ALA A 765 20.75 -26.73 19.01
CA ALA A 765 22.14 -26.86 19.40
C ALA A 765 22.97 -25.57 19.22
N SER A 766 22.54 -24.71 18.27
CA SER A 766 23.20 -23.42 18.00
C SER A 766 22.73 -22.29 18.91
N LEU A 767 21.54 -22.42 19.50
CA LEU A 767 20.97 -21.40 20.39
C LEU A 767 21.64 -21.37 21.75
N ASN A 768 21.47 -20.25 22.47
CA ASN A 768 22.01 -20.05 23.81
C ASN A 768 21.34 -20.99 24.85
N HIS A 769 22.11 -21.41 25.85
CA HIS A 769 21.65 -22.27 26.95
C HIS A 769 21.79 -21.61 28.34
N GLU A 770 22.06 -20.31 28.42
CA GLU A 770 22.14 -19.58 29.67
C GLU A 770 20.76 -19.46 30.34
N GLU A 771 20.70 -19.55 31.66
CA GLU A 771 19.47 -19.30 32.40
C GLU A 771 19.06 -17.82 32.30
N PRO A 772 17.75 -17.52 32.07
CA PRO A 772 17.28 -16.16 31.96
C PRO A 772 17.43 -15.39 33.25
N LYS A 773 17.75 -14.10 33.17
CA LYS A 773 17.51 -13.18 34.25
C LYS A 773 16.05 -12.70 34.13
N ASP A 774 15.18 -13.19 35.02
CA ASP A 774 13.79 -12.72 35.05
C ASP A 774 13.73 -11.23 35.36
N SER A 775 13.24 -10.46 34.40
CA SER A 775 12.84 -9.06 34.56
C SER A 775 11.41 -8.93 33.99
N PRO A 776 10.37 -9.00 34.85
CA PRO A 776 9.00 -8.90 34.35
C PRO A 776 8.79 -7.58 33.63
N CYS A 777 8.23 -7.66 32.42
CA CYS A 777 7.88 -6.50 31.63
C CYS A 777 6.62 -5.84 32.22
N MET A 778 6.78 -4.71 32.90
CA MET A 778 5.66 -3.86 33.30
C MET A 778 5.66 -2.62 32.41
N ILE A 779 4.67 -2.49 31.52
CA ILE A 779 4.57 -1.39 30.60
C ILE A 779 3.70 -0.29 31.18
N HIS A 780 4.26 0.91 31.25
CA HIS A 780 3.61 2.09 31.80
C HIS A 780 2.98 2.94 30.67
N CYS A 781 1.65 3.06 30.72
CA CYS A 781 0.89 3.91 29.80
C CYS A 781 0.59 5.27 30.45
N GLN A 782 0.69 6.33 29.67
CA GLN A 782 0.36 7.68 30.10
C GLN A 782 -0.33 8.45 28.99
N LYS A 783 -1.47 9.07 29.30
CA LYS A 783 -2.18 9.97 28.38
C LYS A 783 -1.36 11.23 28.16
N LYS A 784 -1.12 11.60 26.90
CA LYS A 784 -0.31 12.76 26.52
C LYS A 784 -1.06 13.78 25.65
N ASN A 785 -1.91 13.34 24.75
CA ASN A 785 -2.53 14.15 23.69
C ASN A 785 -1.49 14.99 22.95
N GLU A 786 -1.00 14.49 21.82
CA GLU A 786 0.17 15.02 21.14
C GLU A 786 -0.14 15.52 19.72
N GLY A 787 0.50 16.63 19.33
CA GLY A 787 0.54 17.15 17.97
C GLY A 787 1.96 17.09 17.41
N PHE A 788 2.13 16.42 16.25
CA PHE A 788 3.42 16.31 15.56
C PHE A 788 3.37 17.11 14.27
N LYS A 789 4.13 18.20 14.25
CA LYS A 789 4.18 19.15 13.13
C LYS A 789 5.03 18.60 11.99
N THR A 790 4.55 18.81 10.78
CA THR A 790 5.24 18.53 9.54
C THR A 790 5.00 19.66 8.54
N ALA A 791 5.75 19.69 7.44
CA ALA A 791 5.53 20.61 6.32
C ALA A 791 4.31 20.25 5.46
N SER A 792 3.57 19.19 5.81
CA SER A 792 2.38 18.74 5.07
C SER A 792 1.27 19.80 5.11
N LYS A 793 0.49 19.86 4.02
CA LYS A 793 -0.74 20.68 3.92
C LYS A 793 -1.99 19.97 4.44
N VAL A 794 -1.86 18.71 4.87
CA VAL A 794 -2.95 17.86 5.34
C VAL A 794 -2.61 17.23 6.68
N GLN A 795 -3.62 16.75 7.38
CA GLN A 795 -3.51 16.13 8.70
C GLN A 795 -3.90 14.65 8.65
N TYR A 796 -3.42 13.96 9.70
CA TYR A 796 -3.88 12.63 10.13
C TYR A 796 -4.40 12.79 11.56
N VAL A 797 -5.70 12.81 11.74
CA VAL A 797 -6.36 13.11 13.02
C VAL A 797 -6.86 11.81 13.64
N ALA A 798 -6.19 11.32 14.69
CA ALA A 798 -6.55 10.08 15.38
C ALA A 798 -7.13 10.34 16.76
N ARG A 799 -8.31 9.75 17.04
CA ARG A 799 -8.94 9.73 18.37
C ARG A 799 -9.23 8.30 18.79
N THR A 800 -8.82 7.92 20.00
CA THR A 800 -8.84 6.53 20.46
C THR A 800 -9.39 6.38 21.86
N GLY A 801 -9.70 5.14 22.25
CA GLY A 801 -10.06 4.79 23.63
C GLY A 801 -10.31 3.29 23.77
N ASN A 802 -10.45 2.84 25.03
CA ASN A 802 -10.84 1.45 25.31
C ASN A 802 -12.23 1.41 25.91
N PHE A 803 -13.16 0.78 25.18
CA PHE A 803 -14.56 0.73 25.59
C PHE A 803 -14.82 -0.30 26.71
N ILE A 804 -13.97 -1.34 26.87
CA ILE A 804 -14.08 -2.32 27.94
C ILE A 804 -13.74 -1.69 29.29
N ASP A 805 -12.78 -0.77 29.35
CA ASP A 805 -12.46 -0.01 30.56
C ASP A 805 -13.66 0.78 31.11
N ASN A 806 -14.60 1.13 30.25
CA ASN A 806 -15.83 1.85 30.57
C ASN A 806 -17.07 0.93 30.66
N GLY A 807 -16.87 -0.38 30.78
CA GLY A 807 -17.94 -1.36 31.05
C GLY A 807 -18.70 -1.85 29.82
N ALA A 808 -18.32 -1.48 28.62
CA ALA A 808 -18.88 -2.03 27.39
C ALA A 808 -18.20 -3.38 27.04
N SER A 809 -18.75 -4.12 26.11
CA SER A 809 -18.22 -5.41 25.66
C SER A 809 -18.22 -5.53 24.15
N TYR A 810 -17.30 -6.34 23.63
CA TYR A 810 -17.23 -6.66 22.21
C TYR A 810 -18.40 -7.51 21.73
N THR A 811 -18.89 -7.24 20.53
CA THR A 811 -19.90 -8.03 19.79
C THR A 811 -19.59 -7.97 18.29
N GLY A 812 -20.01 -8.99 17.53
CA GLY A 812 -19.87 -9.02 16.07
C GLY A 812 -20.51 -7.82 15.36
N ALA A 813 -21.54 -7.19 15.93
CA ALA A 813 -22.16 -5.99 15.40
C ALA A 813 -21.17 -4.80 15.25
N LEU A 814 -20.04 -4.79 15.98
CA LEU A 814 -18.99 -3.78 15.83
C LEU A 814 -18.26 -3.88 14.47
N GLN A 815 -18.23 -5.05 13.85
CA GLN A 815 -17.70 -5.20 12.49
C GLN A 815 -18.64 -4.53 11.47
N ILE A 816 -19.96 -4.62 11.70
CA ILE A 816 -20.95 -3.92 10.85
C ILE A 816 -20.84 -2.42 11.05
N LEU A 817 -20.64 -1.98 12.28
CA LEU A 817 -20.46 -0.56 12.60
C LEU A 817 -19.27 0.04 11.86
N LYS A 818 -18.18 -0.70 11.72
CA LYS A 818 -17.02 -0.28 10.92
C LYS A 818 -17.42 0.04 9.48
N VAL A 819 -18.21 -0.80 8.82
CA VAL A 819 -18.70 -0.59 7.46
C VAL A 819 -19.63 0.63 7.41
N ILE A 820 -20.61 0.71 8.32
CA ILE A 820 -21.55 1.84 8.38
C ILE A 820 -20.79 3.17 8.53
N LEU A 821 -19.89 3.27 9.48
CA LEU A 821 -19.18 4.51 9.73
C LEU A 821 -18.26 4.88 8.56
N SER A 822 -17.52 3.92 8.00
CA SER A 822 -16.54 4.17 6.92
C SER A 822 -17.20 4.59 5.61
N TYR A 823 -18.44 4.18 5.34
CA TYR A 823 -19.10 4.39 4.04
C TYR A 823 -20.40 5.21 4.10
N GLU A 824 -20.85 5.60 5.31
CA GLU A 824 -21.98 6.50 5.48
C GLU A 824 -21.55 7.78 6.21
N TYR A 825 -21.56 7.76 7.54
CA TYR A 825 -21.42 8.96 8.35
C TYR A 825 -20.05 9.64 8.17
N LEU A 826 -18.95 8.90 8.33
CA LEU A 826 -17.60 9.49 8.20
C LEU A 826 -17.30 9.84 6.73
N TRP A 827 -17.70 9.00 5.79
CA TRP A 827 -17.53 9.24 4.37
C TRP A 827 -18.17 10.57 3.96
N GLN A 828 -19.44 10.75 4.29
CA GLN A 828 -20.19 11.96 3.94
C GLN A 828 -19.63 13.22 4.60
N ASN A 829 -19.24 13.16 5.85
CA ASN A 829 -18.88 14.36 6.60
C ASN A 829 -17.38 14.70 6.53
N ILE A 830 -16.48 13.71 6.43
CA ILE A 830 -15.03 13.90 6.41
C ILE A 830 -14.50 13.91 4.97
N ARG A 831 -14.94 12.99 4.11
CA ARG A 831 -14.49 12.95 2.72
C ARG A 831 -15.31 13.89 1.82
N VAL A 832 -16.59 13.61 1.62
CA VAL A 832 -17.41 14.32 0.62
C VAL A 832 -17.55 15.80 0.96
N LYS A 833 -17.95 16.14 2.19
CA LYS A 833 -18.11 17.53 2.64
C LYS A 833 -16.83 18.16 3.18
N GLY A 834 -15.96 17.35 3.76
CA GLY A 834 -14.72 17.80 4.40
C GLY A 834 -13.52 17.85 3.46
N GLY A 835 -13.56 17.11 2.35
CA GLY A 835 -12.49 17.06 1.35
C GLY A 835 -11.27 16.23 1.76
N ALA A 836 -11.37 15.39 2.80
CA ALA A 836 -10.33 14.43 3.12
C ALA A 836 -10.30 13.28 2.10
N TYR A 837 -9.14 12.66 1.91
CA TYR A 837 -9.05 11.49 1.03
C TYR A 837 -9.74 10.26 1.63
N GLY A 838 -9.62 10.04 2.95
CA GLY A 838 -10.24 8.90 3.61
C GLY A 838 -10.49 9.10 5.09
N CYS A 839 -11.27 8.20 5.64
CA CYS A 839 -11.55 8.11 7.08
C CYS A 839 -11.80 6.66 7.46
N MET A 840 -11.37 6.28 8.66
CA MET A 840 -11.42 4.89 9.13
C MET A 840 -11.83 4.85 10.60
N SER A 841 -12.50 3.77 10.96
CA SER A 841 -12.75 3.40 12.35
C SER A 841 -12.53 1.90 12.54
N ASN A 842 -12.14 1.50 13.75
CA ASN A 842 -12.00 0.10 14.09
C ASN A 842 -12.29 -0.13 15.57
N PHE A 843 -12.81 -1.32 15.89
CA PHE A 843 -13.14 -1.77 17.25
C PHE A 843 -12.74 -3.23 17.37
N ASN A 844 -11.83 -3.56 18.26
CA ASN A 844 -11.29 -4.92 18.38
C ASN A 844 -11.79 -5.66 19.64
N ARG A 845 -11.50 -6.97 19.70
CA ARG A 845 -11.94 -7.86 20.78
C ARG A 845 -11.36 -7.51 22.15
N ILE A 846 -10.26 -6.77 22.23
CA ILE A 846 -9.64 -6.33 23.49
C ILE A 846 -10.12 -4.95 23.94
N GLY A 847 -11.13 -4.41 23.28
CA GLY A 847 -11.79 -3.16 23.68
C GLY A 847 -11.19 -1.89 23.08
N GLU A 848 -10.15 -1.97 22.31
CA GLU A 848 -9.58 -0.79 21.65
C GLU A 848 -10.49 -0.34 20.50
N GLY A 849 -10.78 0.96 20.49
CA GLY A 849 -11.51 1.62 19.44
C GLY A 849 -10.79 2.89 18.97
N TYR A 850 -10.83 3.15 17.67
CA TYR A 850 -10.29 4.39 17.12
C TYR A 850 -11.09 4.94 15.94
N PHE A 851 -10.94 6.24 15.75
CA PHE A 851 -11.31 7.00 14.57
C PHE A 851 -10.06 7.67 14.03
N VAL A 852 -9.85 7.68 12.72
CA VAL A 852 -8.73 8.37 12.10
C VAL A 852 -9.09 8.89 10.72
N SER A 853 -8.63 10.10 10.37
CA SER A 853 -8.71 10.67 9.02
C SER A 853 -7.37 10.52 8.28
N TYR A 854 -7.44 10.50 6.96
CA TYR A 854 -6.28 10.33 6.07
C TYR A 854 -6.25 11.46 5.03
N ARG A 855 -5.11 12.17 4.99
CA ARG A 855 -4.93 13.37 4.14
C ARG A 855 -6.10 14.35 4.28
N ASP A 856 -6.33 14.78 5.49
CA ASP A 856 -7.47 15.60 5.86
C ASP A 856 -7.08 17.09 5.91
N PRO A 857 -7.75 17.99 5.17
CA PRO A 857 -7.47 19.42 5.24
C PRO A 857 -7.98 20.07 6.54
N ASN A 858 -8.78 19.35 7.34
CA ASN A 858 -9.40 19.87 8.56
C ASN A 858 -8.83 19.20 9.81
N LEU A 859 -8.94 19.88 10.97
CA LEU A 859 -8.60 19.30 12.28
C LEU A 859 -9.81 19.37 13.22
N ARG A 860 -10.22 20.57 13.64
CA ARG A 860 -11.32 20.74 14.60
C ARG A 860 -12.65 20.19 14.07
N ARG A 861 -12.99 20.50 12.83
CA ARG A 861 -14.20 20.00 12.18
C ARG A 861 -14.26 18.47 12.19
N THR A 862 -13.12 17.82 11.96
CA THR A 862 -13.03 16.35 11.96
C THR A 862 -13.27 15.78 13.36
N LEU A 863 -12.75 16.42 14.41
CA LEU A 863 -13.05 16.02 15.79
C LEU A 863 -14.54 16.20 16.14
N GLU A 864 -15.16 17.28 15.68
CA GLU A 864 -16.61 17.52 15.87
C GLU A 864 -17.44 16.44 15.15
N VAL A 865 -17.03 15.99 13.97
CA VAL A 865 -17.64 14.88 13.26
C VAL A 865 -17.52 13.58 14.06
N TYR A 866 -16.36 13.30 14.67
CA TYR A 866 -16.22 12.11 15.54
C TYR A 866 -17.16 12.16 16.73
N ASP A 867 -17.28 13.32 17.39
CA ASP A 867 -18.22 13.48 18.53
C ASP A 867 -19.68 13.26 18.11
N GLY A 868 -20.06 13.66 16.89
CA GLY A 868 -21.40 13.49 16.34
C GLY A 868 -21.80 12.04 16.04
N VAL A 869 -20.86 11.07 15.99
CA VAL A 869 -21.16 9.65 15.75
C VAL A 869 -22.11 9.08 16.79
N VAL A 870 -22.00 9.51 18.06
CA VAL A 870 -22.84 8.99 19.14
C VAL A 870 -24.33 9.30 18.88
N ASP A 871 -24.64 10.52 18.47
CA ASP A 871 -26.03 10.94 18.21
C ASP A 871 -26.54 10.32 16.91
N TYR A 872 -25.68 10.25 15.86
CA TYR A 872 -26.00 9.51 14.64
C TYR A 872 -26.44 8.07 14.94
N LEU A 873 -25.72 7.37 15.82
CA LEU A 873 -26.06 5.99 16.18
C LEU A 873 -27.35 5.88 17.04
N LYS A 874 -27.62 6.82 17.92
CA LYS A 874 -28.88 6.82 18.70
C LYS A 874 -30.11 6.94 17.79
N ASP A 875 -29.98 7.76 16.72
CA ASP A 875 -31.04 8.03 15.76
C ASP A 875 -31.01 7.11 14.54
N PHE A 876 -30.11 6.12 14.54
CA PHE A 876 -29.89 5.22 13.41
C PHE A 876 -31.16 4.50 12.99
N THR A 877 -31.58 4.75 11.75
CA THR A 877 -32.76 4.15 11.17
C THR A 877 -32.52 3.84 9.70
N VAL A 878 -32.64 2.58 9.32
CA VAL A 878 -32.39 2.11 7.96
C VAL A 878 -33.42 1.05 7.56
N SER A 879 -33.55 0.85 6.26
CA SER A 879 -34.38 -0.22 5.70
C SER A 879 -33.72 -1.59 5.95
N GLU A 880 -34.51 -2.66 5.83
CA GLU A 880 -33.99 -4.04 5.88
C GLU A 880 -33.00 -4.30 4.73
N ARG A 881 -33.19 -3.66 3.58
CA ARG A 881 -32.29 -3.70 2.44
C ARG A 881 -30.92 -3.12 2.81
N ASP A 882 -30.89 -1.95 3.43
CA ASP A 882 -29.64 -1.28 3.81
C ASP A 882 -28.91 -2.06 4.90
N MET A 883 -29.66 -2.56 5.89
CA MET A 883 -29.09 -3.43 6.93
C MET A 883 -28.45 -4.68 6.31
N THR A 884 -29.08 -5.26 5.28
CA THR A 884 -28.54 -6.40 4.55
C THR A 884 -27.26 -6.03 3.77
N LYS A 885 -27.19 -4.84 3.15
CA LYS A 885 -25.97 -4.35 2.51
C LYS A 885 -24.79 -4.29 3.49
N TYR A 886 -24.99 -3.66 4.65
CA TYR A 886 -23.91 -3.55 5.64
C TYR A 886 -23.41 -4.91 6.13
N ILE A 887 -24.31 -5.88 6.28
CA ILE A 887 -23.94 -7.24 6.66
C ILE A 887 -23.12 -7.90 5.55
N ILE A 888 -23.55 -7.77 4.28
CA ILE A 888 -22.83 -8.33 3.13
C ILE A 888 -21.42 -7.72 3.03
N GLY A 889 -21.29 -6.40 3.08
CA GLY A 889 -19.98 -5.72 3.05
C GLY A 889 -19.08 -6.10 4.24
N THR A 890 -19.70 -6.37 5.41
CA THR A 890 -18.96 -6.88 6.57
C THR A 890 -18.42 -8.29 6.29
N MET A 891 -19.24 -9.15 5.73
CA MET A 891 -18.84 -10.52 5.40
C MET A 891 -17.82 -10.56 4.26
N SER A 892 -17.91 -9.66 3.29
CA SER A 892 -16.89 -9.47 2.27
C SER A 892 -15.50 -9.23 2.88
N ASN A 893 -15.40 -8.36 3.88
CA ASN A 893 -14.13 -8.09 4.57
C ASN A 893 -13.62 -9.28 5.40
N ILE A 894 -14.51 -10.13 5.92
CA ILE A 894 -14.16 -11.28 6.77
C ILE A 894 -13.77 -12.50 5.93
N ASP A 895 -14.45 -12.72 4.82
CA ASP A 895 -14.33 -13.91 3.98
C ASP A 895 -13.37 -13.68 2.77
N GLN A 896 -12.38 -12.80 2.91
CA GLN A 896 -11.38 -12.59 1.87
C GLN A 896 -10.61 -13.90 1.58
N PRO A 897 -10.36 -14.23 0.30
CA PRO A 897 -9.51 -15.35 -0.06
C PRO A 897 -8.12 -15.24 0.55
N MET A 898 -7.57 -16.35 0.98
CA MET A 898 -6.26 -16.41 1.61
C MET A 898 -5.32 -17.35 0.88
N THR A 899 -4.06 -16.94 0.73
CA THR A 899 -2.98 -17.81 0.28
C THR A 899 -2.72 -18.93 1.31
N PRO A 900 -2.05 -20.03 0.94
CA PRO A 900 -1.67 -21.06 1.90
C PRO A 900 -0.88 -20.53 3.09
N ALA A 901 0.07 -19.61 2.86
CA ALA A 901 0.80 -18.93 3.93
C ALA A 901 -0.13 -18.16 4.87
N ALA A 902 -1.03 -17.33 4.31
CA ALA A 902 -1.98 -16.53 5.08
C ALA A 902 -2.95 -17.39 5.90
N LYS A 903 -3.36 -18.57 5.43
CA LYS A 903 -4.18 -19.51 6.20
C LYS A 903 -3.43 -20.05 7.43
N GLY A 904 -2.15 -20.37 7.27
CA GLY A 904 -1.28 -20.78 8.37
C GLY A 904 -1.10 -19.65 9.39
N ASP A 905 -0.74 -18.45 8.93
CA ASP A 905 -0.56 -17.28 9.77
C ASP A 905 -1.84 -16.91 10.54
N ARG A 906 -3.00 -16.96 9.86
CA ARG A 906 -4.31 -16.78 10.52
C ARG A 906 -4.54 -17.81 11.61
N SER A 907 -4.27 -19.08 11.33
CA SER A 907 -4.48 -20.18 12.29
C SER A 907 -3.57 -20.02 13.51
N MET A 908 -2.30 -19.67 13.31
CA MET A 908 -1.36 -19.36 14.39
C MET A 908 -1.76 -18.11 15.18
N ASN A 909 -2.19 -17.05 14.48
CA ASN A 909 -2.65 -15.82 15.15
C ASN A 909 -3.85 -16.07 16.05
N LEU A 910 -4.85 -16.86 15.60
CA LEU A 910 -6.00 -17.25 16.40
C LEU A 910 -5.59 -18.11 17.62
N TYR A 911 -4.64 -19.03 17.43
CA TYR A 911 -4.08 -19.85 18.51
C TYR A 911 -3.42 -18.99 19.59
N MET A 912 -2.55 -18.10 19.20
CA MET A 912 -1.80 -17.24 20.10
C MET A 912 -2.68 -16.23 20.83
N ASN A 913 -3.71 -15.69 20.18
CA ASN A 913 -4.69 -14.78 20.78
C ASN A 913 -5.77 -15.51 21.59
N LYS A 914 -5.75 -16.85 21.65
CA LYS A 914 -6.77 -17.71 22.31
C LYS A 914 -8.18 -17.53 21.77
N VAL A 915 -8.31 -17.28 20.48
CA VAL A 915 -9.60 -17.17 19.78
C VAL A 915 -10.04 -18.55 19.31
N SER A 916 -11.13 -19.06 19.88
CA SER A 916 -11.66 -20.39 19.49
C SER A 916 -12.60 -20.32 18.28
N ALA A 917 -12.81 -21.47 17.63
CA ALA A 917 -13.79 -21.59 16.54
C ALA A 917 -15.21 -21.20 16.99
N GLU A 918 -15.59 -21.53 18.24
CA GLU A 918 -16.89 -21.17 18.81
C GLU A 918 -17.06 -19.64 18.94
N MET A 919 -15.99 -18.94 19.30
CA MET A 919 -15.99 -17.46 19.38
C MET A 919 -16.21 -16.85 17.99
N ILE A 920 -15.50 -17.33 16.96
CA ILE A 920 -15.65 -16.85 15.58
C ILE A 920 -17.06 -17.19 15.06
N GLN A 921 -17.55 -18.40 15.32
CA GLN A 921 -18.88 -18.82 14.90
C GLN A 921 -19.99 -18.00 15.60
N LYS A 922 -19.78 -17.64 16.86
CA LYS A 922 -20.68 -16.74 17.60
C LYS A 922 -20.69 -15.34 16.97
N GLU A 923 -19.52 -14.78 16.72
CA GLU A 923 -19.36 -13.47 16.08
C GLU A 923 -20.02 -13.44 14.70
N ARG A 924 -19.80 -14.48 13.88
CA ARG A 924 -20.44 -14.61 12.57
C ARG A 924 -21.98 -14.64 12.67
N ARG A 925 -22.53 -15.36 13.64
CA ARG A 925 -24.00 -15.35 13.88
C ARG A 925 -24.49 -13.97 14.31
N GLU A 926 -23.78 -13.29 15.22
CA GLU A 926 -24.12 -11.93 15.65
C GLU A 926 -24.14 -10.95 14.48
N ILE A 927 -23.23 -11.11 13.50
CA ILE A 927 -23.22 -10.31 12.28
C ILE A 927 -24.41 -10.63 11.37
N LEU A 928 -24.62 -11.91 11.06
CA LEU A 928 -25.65 -12.34 10.10
C LEU A 928 -27.09 -12.09 10.61
N GLU A 929 -27.28 -12.07 11.93
CA GLU A 929 -28.60 -11.89 12.58
C GLU A 929 -28.82 -10.46 13.05
N ALA A 930 -27.83 -9.56 12.92
CA ALA A 930 -27.93 -8.20 13.40
C ALA A 930 -29.06 -7.39 12.76
N GLY A 931 -29.67 -6.54 13.56
CA GLY A 931 -30.67 -5.56 13.13
C GLY A 931 -30.30 -4.14 13.57
N GLN A 932 -31.09 -3.17 13.17
CA GLN A 932 -30.80 -1.75 13.46
C GLN A 932 -30.73 -1.44 14.97
N ASP A 933 -31.45 -2.18 15.83
CA ASP A 933 -31.42 -1.98 17.29
C ASP A 933 -30.08 -2.44 17.89
N ASP A 934 -29.43 -3.43 17.27
CA ASP A 934 -28.07 -3.84 17.64
C ASP A 934 -27.07 -2.71 17.36
N ILE A 935 -27.20 -2.05 16.22
CA ILE A 935 -26.35 -0.90 15.84
C ILE A 935 -26.60 0.30 16.77
N ARG A 936 -27.85 0.63 17.07
CA ARG A 936 -28.18 1.73 18.02
C ARG A 936 -27.52 1.53 19.39
N ARG A 937 -27.52 0.28 19.89
CA ARG A 937 -26.87 -0.06 21.18
C ARG A 937 -25.37 0.22 21.19
N LEU A 938 -24.71 0.22 20.03
CA LEU A 938 -23.29 0.52 19.90
C LEU A 938 -22.94 1.99 20.15
N SER A 939 -23.94 2.90 20.20
CA SER A 939 -23.73 4.29 20.61
C SER A 939 -23.01 4.40 21.95
N LYS A 940 -23.27 3.47 22.88
CA LYS A 940 -22.59 3.41 24.19
C LYS A 940 -21.13 2.97 24.09
N VAL A 941 -20.80 2.10 23.15
CA VAL A 941 -19.43 1.66 22.88
C VAL A 941 -18.63 2.83 22.31
N VAL A 942 -19.18 3.54 21.31
CA VAL A 942 -18.55 4.71 20.72
C VAL A 942 -18.39 5.84 21.75
N GLU A 943 -19.42 6.11 22.56
CA GLU A 943 -19.34 7.09 23.64
C GLU A 943 -18.20 6.75 24.63
N ALA A 944 -18.05 5.46 24.96
CA ALA A 944 -16.96 5.01 25.85
C ALA A 944 -15.57 5.23 25.24
N VAL A 945 -15.40 5.03 23.92
CA VAL A 945 -14.15 5.31 23.19
C VAL A 945 -13.86 6.81 23.20
N LEU A 946 -14.84 7.64 22.83
CA LEU A 946 -14.66 9.08 22.69
C LEU A 946 -14.41 9.79 24.05
N LYS A 947 -15.03 9.29 25.12
CA LYS A 947 -14.81 9.81 26.50
C LYS A 947 -13.38 9.62 27.01
N ALA A 948 -12.61 8.69 26.48
CA ALA A 948 -11.20 8.53 26.83
C ALA A 948 -10.39 9.76 26.42
N ASP A 949 -10.86 10.49 25.41
CA ASP A 949 -10.29 11.74 24.92
C ASP A 949 -8.78 11.61 24.69
N GLN A 950 -8.36 10.57 23.99
CA GLN A 950 -6.99 10.27 23.59
C GLN A 950 -6.79 10.74 22.16
N LEU A 951 -5.92 11.72 21.95
CA LEU A 951 -5.73 12.43 20.69
C LEU A 951 -4.27 12.40 20.26
N CYS A 952 -4.02 12.03 19.01
CA CYS A 952 -2.76 12.28 18.33
C CYS A 952 -3.02 12.80 16.92
N VAL A 953 -2.31 13.86 16.55
CA VAL A 953 -2.38 14.47 15.23
C VAL A 953 -0.99 14.57 14.64
N ILE A 954 -0.83 14.15 13.40
CA ILE A 954 0.38 14.36 12.60
C ILE A 954 -0.02 15.20 11.40
N GLY A 955 0.66 16.32 11.12
CA GLY A 955 0.33 17.12 9.95
C GLY A 955 0.75 18.57 9.98
N SER A 956 -0.02 19.41 9.32
CA SER A 956 0.28 20.82 9.08
C SER A 956 0.67 21.57 10.35
N GLU A 957 1.87 22.17 10.31
CA GLU A 957 2.38 23.05 11.38
C GLU A 957 1.37 24.15 11.72
N GLU A 958 0.78 24.81 10.72
CA GLU A 958 -0.19 25.88 10.89
C GLU A 958 -1.45 25.37 11.63
N LYS A 959 -2.03 24.26 11.18
CA LYS A 959 -3.27 23.71 11.76
C LYS A 959 -3.09 23.22 13.19
N ILE A 960 -1.95 22.60 13.49
CA ILE A 960 -1.62 22.16 14.85
C ILE A 960 -1.41 23.35 15.78
N GLU A 961 -0.73 24.43 15.31
CA GLU A 961 -0.54 25.63 16.12
C GLU A 961 -1.85 26.44 16.31
N GLU A 962 -2.72 26.53 15.30
CA GLU A 962 -4.06 27.12 15.45
C GLU A 962 -4.86 26.43 16.57
N GLU A 963 -4.72 25.12 16.69
CA GLU A 963 -5.45 24.27 17.64
C GLU A 963 -4.57 23.80 18.81
N ARG A 964 -3.53 24.57 19.13
CA ARG A 964 -2.53 24.24 20.17
C ARG A 964 -3.13 23.83 21.51
N ASN A 965 -4.31 24.35 21.84
CA ASN A 965 -5.04 24.06 23.07
C ASN A 965 -5.60 22.64 23.18
N LEU A 966 -5.67 21.88 22.09
CA LEU A 966 -6.09 20.49 22.07
C LEU A 966 -5.00 19.55 22.62
N PHE A 967 -3.75 19.98 22.61
CA PHE A 967 -2.58 19.15 22.85
C PHE A 967 -1.92 19.45 24.18
N GLY A 968 -1.50 18.40 24.87
CA GLY A 968 -0.60 18.50 26.01
C GLY A 968 0.83 18.85 25.56
N THR A 969 1.26 18.29 24.42
CA THR A 969 2.58 18.52 23.82
C THR A 969 2.47 18.72 22.32
N VAL A 970 3.27 19.63 21.79
CA VAL A 970 3.43 19.83 20.33
C VAL A 970 4.92 19.83 20.02
N THR A 971 5.32 18.97 19.08
CA THR A 971 6.72 18.77 18.65
C THR A 971 6.78 18.65 17.13
N SER A 972 7.98 18.75 16.57
CA SER A 972 8.29 18.35 15.18
C SER A 972 9.11 17.06 15.18
N PHE A 973 9.13 16.34 14.06
CA PHE A 973 9.96 15.13 13.92
C PHE A 973 11.43 15.48 13.66
#